data_a6db8980edfd3b183940372509d45976
#
_entry.id   a6db8980edfd3b183940372509d45976
#
_cell.length_a   1.000
_cell.length_b   1.000
_cell.length_c   1.000
_cell.angle_alpha   90.00
_cell.angle_beta   90.00
_cell.angle_gamma   90.00
#
_symmetry.space_group_name_H-M   'P 1'
#
loop_
_entity.id
_entity.type
_entity.pdbx_description
1 polymer ?
#
loop_
_entity_poly.entity_id
_entity_poly.type
_entity_poly.pdbx_seq_one_letter_code
_entity_poly.pdbx_strand_id
1 'polypeptide(L)'
;MSAKDTPTGSAASASAARRSATGPRTRAGGGARKPKQPATARATADVQPALAITSERIPIIDVAPAVECGRWPAKAVVGEQLNVSATVFREGHDALGANVVLVDPRGRPGPFTPMRLVAPGTDRYEATVAPSSTGLWSFHIEAWGDPLETWRHDARIKIPEGQDVELMLEEGARLHEQAAADLPARQRAAIASVATALRRAGDPVDRLAAALTPEVLDLLARRPLRRLLTKSPSHPLWVDRERALFSSWYEFFPRSEGASLDPPRSGSFAEAEKRLPAIAQMGFDVVYLPPIHPIGTTFRKGPNNSLDADPDDPGVPWAIGSPEGGHDAVHPDLGAIEDFDRFVARANELGLEVALDFALQASPDHPWIKEHQEWFTTRADGTIAYAENPPKKYQDIYPLNFDNDYEGLFNEVLRLLRHWMGHGVRIFRVDNPHTKPVAFWAHLLSEIRATDPDVLFLAEAFTRPAMMRELARVGFHQSYTYFTWRNTRTELEEYFTELSHETSDYLRPNFFVNTPDILHAFLQQGGPPAFKIRAVLAATGSPSWGVYSGFELFENTPVRPGSEEYLDSEKYQYRPRDYVGAEKAGRSLAGYLGRLNHVRREHVALQRLRNLSLHSADNPQVIAYSKRVVGADTDDTVLVVVNLNPFNVSEATVSIDMPALGYDWADHFDVVDQLSGARYRWGQHNYVRLDPHTEPAHVFVIDKTGDPR
;
A
#
# COMPACT_ATOMS: atom_id res chain seq x y z
N MET A 1 31.68 -28.84 -1.18
CA MET A 1 33.12 -28.63 -1.37
C MET A 1 33.29 -27.21 -1.82
N SER A 2 33.75 -26.46 -1.13
CA SER A 2 34.80 -25.72 -0.44
C SER A 2 34.45 -24.24 -0.61
N ALA A 3 34.04 -23.52 0.35
CA ALA A 3 34.63 -22.87 1.52
C ALA A 3 35.72 -21.83 1.22
N LYS A 4 35.52 -20.65 1.86
CA LYS A 4 36.46 -19.59 2.22
C LYS A 4 36.55 -18.39 1.23
N ASP A 5 36.58 -17.12 1.63
CA ASP A 5 36.97 -16.49 2.90
C ASP A 5 36.34 -15.09 3.02
N THR A 6 35.97 -14.76 4.23
CA THR A 6 35.76 -13.40 4.74
C THR A 6 37.11 -12.79 5.13
N PRO A 7 37.26 -11.48 5.16
CA PRO A 7 37.90 -10.90 6.35
C PRO A 7 37.13 -9.72 6.96
N THR A 8 36.99 -9.84 8.24
CA THR A 8 36.76 -8.81 9.25
C THR A 8 38.02 -8.00 9.53
N GLY A 9 37.84 -6.77 9.99
CA GLY A 9 38.86 -6.00 10.68
C GLY A 9 38.66 -4.51 10.47
N SER A 10 38.06 -3.83 11.38
CA SER A 10 38.59 -3.24 12.61
C SER A 10 39.17 -1.83 12.41
N ALA A 11 38.58 -0.91 13.15
CA ALA A 11 38.94 0.49 13.34
C ALA A 11 40.33 0.66 13.97
N ALA A 12 41.03 1.76 13.67
CA ALA A 12 41.84 2.47 14.63
C ALA A 12 42.16 3.89 14.18
N SER A 13 42.01 4.78 15.12
CA SER A 13 42.38 6.19 15.18
C SER A 13 43.90 6.41 15.30
N ALA A 14 44.38 7.59 14.88
CA ALA A 14 45.37 8.45 15.55
C ALA A 14 45.90 9.50 14.56
N SER A 15 45.72 10.80 14.83
CA SER A 15 46.56 11.65 15.65
C SER A 15 47.77 12.26 14.95
N ALA A 16 47.66 13.55 14.74
CA ALA A 16 48.63 14.67 14.79
C ALA A 16 50.14 14.42 14.56
N ALA A 17 50.75 15.26 13.71
CA ALA A 17 52.03 15.88 14.04
C ALA A 17 52.26 17.16 13.17
N ARG A 18 52.57 18.24 13.87
CA ARG A 18 53.19 19.49 13.38
C ARG A 18 54.61 19.24 12.93
N ARG A 19 55.14 19.96 11.96
CA ARG A 19 56.48 20.57 12.02
C ARG A 19 56.63 21.74 11.04
N SER A 20 57.27 22.77 11.56
CA SER A 20 57.72 24.04 11.06
C SER A 20 59.03 23.96 10.27
N ALA A 21 59.29 24.91 9.36
CA ALA A 21 60.62 25.48 9.05
C ALA A 21 60.43 26.76 8.24
N THR A 22 60.72 27.88 8.79
CA THR A 22 61.84 28.87 8.73
C THR A 22 62.26 29.34 7.33
N GLY A 23 62.21 30.64 7.15
CA GLY A 23 62.44 31.74 6.30
C GLY A 23 63.71 31.77 5.44
N PRO A 24 64.07 32.91 4.76
CA PRO A 24 64.56 34.12 5.43
C PRO A 24 64.14 35.48 4.77
N ARG A 25 64.53 36.54 5.51
CA ARG A 25 64.37 37.97 5.27
C ARG A 25 65.17 38.54 4.09
N THR A 26 64.66 39.59 3.42
CA THR A 26 65.46 40.77 2.98
C THR A 26 64.65 42.06 3.05
N ARG A 27 65.39 43.15 3.40
CA ARG A 27 64.97 44.54 3.71
C ARG A 27 64.92 45.43 2.46
N ALA A 28 64.01 46.42 2.48
CA ALA A 28 64.25 47.84 2.22
C ALA A 28 62.87 48.40 1.77
N GLY A 29 62.25 49.41 2.36
CA GLY A 29 62.71 50.77 2.57
C GLY A 29 61.86 51.70 1.73
N GLY A 30 60.94 52.54 2.32
CA GLY A 30 60.24 53.59 1.57
C GLY A 30 58.95 54.03 2.25
N GLY A 31 58.98 55.13 2.96
CA GLY A 31 57.80 55.72 3.64
C GLY A 31 56.81 56.37 2.72
N ALA A 32 55.54 56.28 3.06
CA ALA A 32 54.51 57.21 2.63
C ALA A 32 53.27 57.12 3.57
N ARG A 33 52.78 58.30 3.89
CA ARG A 33 51.67 58.75 4.73
C ARG A 33 50.50 57.77 4.87
N LYS A 34 50.08 57.61 6.15
CA LYS A 34 48.79 57.01 6.59
C LYS A 34 47.60 57.83 6.11
N PRO A 35 46.59 57.25 5.47
CA PRO A 35 45.24 57.77 5.44
C PRO A 35 44.51 57.32 6.74
N LYS A 36 43.67 58.23 7.30
CA LYS A 36 42.79 57.97 8.43
C LYS A 36 41.87 56.80 8.12
N GLN A 37 41.81 55.81 9.02
CA GLN A 37 40.79 54.81 9.06
C GLN A 37 39.43 55.43 9.33
N PRO A 38 38.38 55.08 8.59
CA PRO A 38 36.99 55.38 8.99
C PRO A 38 36.64 54.48 10.19
N ALA A 39 35.85 55.03 11.09
CA ALA A 39 35.35 54.37 12.25
C ALA A 39 34.74 52.97 11.88
N THR A 40 35.22 51.91 12.52
CA THR A 40 34.61 50.59 12.49
C THR A 40 33.15 50.70 12.92
N ALA A 41 32.23 50.58 11.95
CA ALA A 41 30.87 50.22 12.24
C ALA A 41 30.92 48.89 13.05
N ARG A 42 30.44 48.93 14.28
CA ARG A 42 30.12 47.73 15.04
C ARG A 42 29.18 46.93 14.16
N ALA A 43 29.67 45.76 13.69
CA ALA A 43 28.80 44.74 13.15
C ALA A 43 27.75 44.44 14.23
N THR A 44 26.53 44.83 13.97
CA THR A 44 25.38 44.32 14.71
C THR A 44 25.45 42.81 14.49
N ALA A 45 25.79 42.06 15.54
CA ALA A 45 25.64 40.60 15.50
C ALA A 45 24.18 40.32 15.05
N ASP A 46 24.03 39.61 13.95
CA ASP A 46 22.75 39.05 13.58
C ASP A 46 22.30 38.17 14.75
N VAL A 47 21.45 38.76 15.59
CA VAL A 47 20.73 38.03 16.61
C VAL A 47 19.79 37.11 15.81
N GLN A 48 20.15 35.85 15.66
CA GLN A 48 19.20 34.88 15.18
C GLN A 48 17.92 35.03 15.99
N PRO A 49 16.75 35.16 15.34
CA PRO A 49 15.51 35.25 16.08
C PRO A 49 15.43 34.06 17.02
N ALA A 50 15.22 34.31 18.31
CA ALA A 50 15.04 33.24 19.28
C ALA A 50 13.93 32.32 18.78
N LEU A 51 14.21 31.01 18.72
CA LEU A 51 13.20 30.03 18.39
C LEU A 51 12.06 30.19 19.41
N ALA A 52 10.91 30.64 18.93
CA ALA A 52 9.72 30.75 19.76
C ALA A 52 9.19 29.37 20.02
N ILE A 53 9.50 28.79 21.18
CA ILE A 53 8.92 27.52 21.60
C ILE A 53 7.52 27.82 22.13
N THR A 54 6.51 27.40 21.40
CA THR A 54 5.10 27.49 21.79
C THR A 54 4.52 26.12 21.95
N SER A 55 3.66 25.93 22.94
CA SER A 55 2.87 24.72 23.13
C SER A 55 1.42 25.13 23.36
N GLU A 56 0.51 24.36 22.78
CA GLU A 56 -0.91 24.54 23.04
C GLU A 56 -1.27 24.13 24.46
N ARG A 57 -2.39 24.65 24.97
CA ARG A 57 -2.86 24.37 26.32
C ARG A 57 -3.20 22.89 26.54
N ILE A 58 -3.65 22.20 25.51
CA ILE A 58 -3.87 20.76 25.45
C ILE A 58 -3.08 20.27 24.23
N PRO A 59 -1.83 19.79 24.39
CA PRO A 59 -1.04 19.28 23.30
C PRO A 59 -1.70 18.08 22.63
N ILE A 60 -1.64 18.05 21.28
CA ILE A 60 -2.06 16.93 20.42
C ILE A 60 -0.83 16.55 19.62
N ILE A 61 -0.25 15.40 19.92
CA ILE A 61 0.99 14.90 19.30
C ILE A 61 0.81 13.46 18.80
N ASP A 62 1.80 12.95 18.09
CA ASP A 62 1.84 11.57 17.56
C ASP A 62 0.55 11.20 16.81
N VAL A 63 0.07 12.11 15.97
CA VAL A 63 -1.13 11.87 15.15
C VAL A 63 -0.83 10.82 14.09
N ALA A 64 -1.69 9.81 13.98
CA ALA A 64 -1.65 8.80 12.94
C ALA A 64 -3.06 8.63 12.31
N PRO A 65 -3.10 8.38 10.97
CA PRO A 65 -2.00 8.29 10.03
C PRO A 65 -1.40 9.67 9.69
N ALA A 66 -0.07 9.77 9.65
CA ALA A 66 0.63 11.00 9.27
C ALA A 66 1.96 10.66 8.58
N VAL A 67 1.98 10.72 7.26
CA VAL A 67 3.16 10.40 6.46
C VAL A 67 4.13 11.58 6.51
N GLU A 68 5.34 11.35 7.05
CA GLU A 68 6.38 12.37 7.25
C GLU A 68 5.82 13.66 7.90
N CYS A 69 5.16 13.49 9.05
CA CYS A 69 4.53 14.58 9.79
C CYS A 69 3.48 15.36 8.97
N GLY A 70 2.79 14.70 8.04
CA GLY A 70 1.76 15.31 7.21
C GLY A 70 2.27 15.99 5.94
N ARG A 71 3.56 15.82 5.60
CA ARG A 71 4.13 16.31 4.33
C ARG A 71 3.49 15.64 3.12
N TRP A 72 3.24 14.32 3.23
CA TRP A 72 2.59 13.53 2.20
C TRP A 72 1.21 13.10 2.67
N PRO A 73 0.23 13.01 1.79
CA PRO A 73 -1.06 12.44 2.13
C PRO A 73 -0.94 10.95 2.52
N ALA A 74 -1.60 10.58 3.61
CA ALA A 74 -1.92 9.18 3.83
C ALA A 74 -2.90 8.68 2.76
N LYS A 75 -3.05 7.37 2.60
CA LYS A 75 -3.91 6.77 1.58
C LYS A 75 -5.04 5.96 2.21
N ALA A 76 -6.22 6.08 1.65
CA ALA A 76 -7.36 5.23 1.93
C ALA A 76 -8.14 4.96 0.64
N VAL A 77 -9.11 4.05 0.68
CA VAL A 77 -10.11 3.88 -0.36
C VAL A 77 -11.50 4.23 0.18
N VAL A 78 -12.45 4.44 -0.73
CA VAL A 78 -13.84 4.75 -0.35
C VAL A 78 -14.39 3.67 0.58
N GLY A 79 -14.94 4.09 1.72
CA GLY A 79 -15.53 3.19 2.71
C GLY A 79 -14.52 2.40 3.57
N GLU A 80 -13.21 2.56 3.36
CA GLU A 80 -12.20 1.94 4.22
C GLU A 80 -12.29 2.50 5.63
N GLN A 81 -12.36 1.61 6.61
CA GLN A 81 -12.31 1.97 8.03
C GLN A 81 -10.86 2.29 8.40
N LEU A 82 -10.61 3.57 8.65
CA LEU A 82 -9.29 4.10 8.99
C LEU A 82 -9.23 4.42 10.48
N ASN A 83 -8.30 3.80 11.20
CA ASN A 83 -8.07 4.16 12.60
C ASN A 83 -7.24 5.45 12.67
N VAL A 84 -7.80 6.49 13.26
CA VAL A 84 -7.12 7.76 13.56
C VAL A 84 -6.82 7.79 15.04
N SER A 85 -5.57 8.09 15.39
CA SER A 85 -5.13 8.12 16.78
C SER A 85 -4.21 9.30 17.06
N ALA A 86 -4.15 9.74 18.32
CA ALA A 86 -3.24 10.77 18.79
C ALA A 86 -2.96 10.64 20.29
N THR A 87 -1.85 11.19 20.75
CA THR A 87 -1.56 11.38 22.16
C THR A 87 -2.07 12.77 22.56
N VAL A 88 -2.99 12.83 23.54
CA VAL A 88 -3.64 14.06 24.02
C VAL A 88 -3.50 14.15 25.53
N PHE A 89 -2.91 15.22 26.05
CA PHE A 89 -2.66 15.37 27.48
C PHE A 89 -2.71 16.82 27.93
N ARG A 90 -2.82 17.03 29.25
CA ARG A 90 -2.66 18.32 29.91
C ARG A 90 -2.17 18.13 31.36
N GLU A 91 -1.83 19.21 32.00
CA GLU A 91 -1.50 19.22 33.43
C GLU A 91 -2.74 18.85 34.28
N GLY A 92 -2.51 18.27 35.48
CA GLY A 92 -3.52 17.95 36.46
C GLY A 92 -4.21 16.62 36.22
N HIS A 93 -5.42 16.44 36.75
CA HIS A 93 -6.19 15.21 36.70
C HIS A 93 -7.56 15.39 36.04
N ASP A 94 -7.83 16.55 35.48
CA ASP A 94 -9.10 16.84 34.81
C ASP A 94 -9.28 15.96 33.57
N ALA A 95 -10.50 15.51 33.35
CA ALA A 95 -10.86 14.72 32.19
C ALA A 95 -10.69 15.52 30.88
N LEU A 96 -10.27 14.80 29.84
CA LEU A 96 -10.13 15.31 28.49
C LEU A 96 -11.13 14.63 27.56
N GLY A 97 -11.62 15.38 26.58
CA GLY A 97 -12.33 14.84 25.44
C GLY A 97 -11.52 15.08 24.15
N ALA A 98 -11.66 14.20 23.19
CA ALA A 98 -11.08 14.34 21.88
C ALA A 98 -12.03 13.84 20.78
N ASN A 99 -11.92 14.40 19.56
CA ASN A 99 -12.63 13.90 18.40
C ASN A 99 -11.84 14.13 17.11
N VAL A 100 -12.19 13.36 16.10
CA VAL A 100 -11.71 13.52 14.71
C VAL A 100 -12.78 14.22 13.90
N VAL A 101 -12.37 15.14 13.05
CA VAL A 101 -13.21 15.79 12.03
C VAL A 101 -12.62 15.49 10.67
N LEU A 102 -13.35 14.72 9.84
CA LEU A 102 -13.04 14.57 8.42
C LEU A 102 -13.50 15.81 7.65
N VAL A 103 -12.68 16.26 6.70
CA VAL A 103 -12.98 17.36 5.78
C VAL A 103 -12.99 16.81 4.37
N ASP A 104 -14.10 16.99 3.66
CA ASP A 104 -14.28 16.45 2.31
C ASP A 104 -13.42 17.18 1.26
N PRO A 105 -13.29 16.66 0.02
CA PRO A 105 -12.51 17.30 -1.04
C PRO A 105 -12.97 18.72 -1.44
N ARG A 106 -14.16 19.15 -1.00
CA ARG A 106 -14.68 20.51 -1.18
C ARG A 106 -14.39 21.42 0.00
N GLY A 107 -13.60 20.95 0.98
CA GLY A 107 -13.26 21.70 2.18
C GLY A 107 -14.38 21.78 3.24
N ARG A 108 -15.42 20.93 3.15
CA ARG A 108 -16.53 20.95 4.10
C ARG A 108 -16.26 19.96 5.22
N PRO A 109 -16.28 20.43 6.50
CA PRO A 109 -16.14 19.53 7.63
C PRO A 109 -17.40 18.63 7.77
N GLY A 110 -17.17 17.36 7.99
CA GLY A 110 -18.19 16.39 8.37
C GLY A 110 -18.54 16.48 9.86
N PRO A 111 -19.42 15.61 10.35
CA PRO A 111 -19.65 15.45 11.77
C PRO A 111 -18.35 14.99 12.46
N PHE A 112 -18.19 15.37 13.71
CA PHE A 112 -17.07 14.86 14.49
C PHE A 112 -17.31 13.40 14.90
N THR A 113 -16.23 12.63 14.98
CA THR A 113 -16.22 11.27 15.51
C THR A 113 -15.51 11.29 16.86
N PRO A 114 -16.20 10.94 17.97
CA PRO A 114 -15.56 10.90 19.29
C PRO A 114 -14.39 9.91 19.32
N MET A 115 -13.28 10.31 19.91
CA MET A 115 -12.15 9.44 20.19
C MET A 115 -12.27 8.85 21.59
N ARG A 116 -11.88 7.58 21.73
CA ARG A 116 -11.81 6.89 23.03
C ARG A 116 -10.36 6.78 23.50
N LEU A 117 -10.16 6.86 24.80
CA LEU A 117 -8.86 6.53 25.41
C LEU A 117 -8.59 5.04 25.25
N VAL A 118 -7.44 4.67 24.69
CA VAL A 118 -7.08 3.27 24.40
C VAL A 118 -6.92 2.46 25.71
N ALA A 119 -6.17 3.03 26.67
CA ALA A 119 -6.00 2.45 27.98
C ALA A 119 -5.69 3.55 29.01
N PRO A 120 -6.11 3.40 30.27
CA PRO A 120 -5.77 4.35 31.34
C PRO A 120 -4.25 4.56 31.44
N GLY A 121 -3.84 5.82 31.56
CA GLY A 121 -2.44 6.22 31.72
C GLY A 121 -1.58 6.20 30.42
N THR A 122 -2.21 5.96 29.27
CA THR A 122 -1.49 6.01 27.98
C THR A 122 -1.60 7.36 27.27
N ASP A 123 -2.60 8.19 27.66
CA ASP A 123 -2.96 9.43 26.97
C ASP A 123 -3.24 9.24 25.47
N ARG A 124 -3.35 7.98 25.01
CA ARG A 124 -3.58 7.63 23.62
C ARG A 124 -5.06 7.52 23.32
N TYR A 125 -5.54 8.35 22.42
CA TYR A 125 -6.92 8.38 21.95
C TYR A 125 -7.02 7.86 20.52
N GLU A 126 -8.12 7.18 20.19
CA GLU A 126 -8.38 6.65 18.86
C GLU A 126 -9.83 6.75 18.44
N ALA A 127 -10.09 6.83 17.15
CA ALA A 127 -11.40 6.69 16.54
C ALA A 127 -11.29 6.09 15.14
N THR A 128 -12.31 5.38 14.71
CA THR A 128 -12.42 4.86 13.34
C THR A 128 -13.27 5.82 12.51
N VAL A 129 -12.75 6.21 11.34
CA VAL A 129 -13.43 7.06 10.37
C VAL A 129 -13.45 6.38 9.00
N ALA A 130 -14.43 6.70 8.15
CA ALA A 130 -14.54 6.15 6.80
C ALA A 130 -14.88 7.28 5.81
N PRO A 131 -13.98 7.62 4.87
CA PRO A 131 -14.27 8.58 3.82
C PRO A 131 -15.27 7.99 2.81
N SER A 132 -16.22 8.80 2.35
CA SER A 132 -17.38 8.34 1.57
C SER A 132 -17.26 8.57 0.06
N SER A 133 -16.21 9.21 -0.43
CA SER A 133 -15.98 9.48 -1.85
C SER A 133 -14.50 9.59 -2.16
N THR A 134 -14.14 9.44 -3.43
CA THR A 134 -12.78 9.68 -3.91
C THR A 134 -12.38 11.16 -3.82
N GLY A 135 -11.08 11.43 -3.76
CA GLY A 135 -10.50 12.77 -3.79
C GLY A 135 -9.52 13.05 -2.65
N LEU A 136 -9.05 14.30 -2.61
CA LEU A 136 -8.14 14.76 -1.55
C LEU A 136 -8.96 15.22 -0.34
N TRP A 137 -9.08 14.36 0.64
CA TRP A 137 -9.63 14.62 1.96
C TRP A 137 -8.56 15.15 2.90
N SER A 138 -8.97 15.62 4.05
CA SER A 138 -8.10 15.82 5.19
C SER A 138 -8.85 15.51 6.50
N PHE A 139 -8.10 15.40 7.58
CA PHE A 139 -8.69 15.31 8.91
C PHE A 139 -7.87 16.16 9.89
N HIS A 140 -8.51 16.55 10.99
CA HIS A 140 -7.85 17.14 12.14
C HIS A 140 -8.46 16.57 13.42
N ILE A 141 -7.72 16.69 14.50
CA ILE A 141 -8.16 16.29 15.83
C ILE A 141 -8.48 17.54 16.62
N GLU A 142 -9.59 17.52 17.33
CA GLU A 142 -9.98 18.52 18.32
C GLU A 142 -9.89 17.89 19.71
N ALA A 143 -9.26 18.58 20.65
CA ALA A 143 -9.15 18.16 22.04
C ALA A 143 -9.59 19.28 22.98
N TRP A 144 -10.20 18.93 24.11
CA TRP A 144 -10.73 19.89 25.08
C TRP A 144 -10.71 19.34 26.49
N GLY A 145 -10.69 20.23 27.49
CA GLY A 145 -11.01 19.86 28.87
C GLY A 145 -12.50 19.59 29.00
N ASP A 146 -12.87 18.44 29.54
CA ASP A 146 -14.26 18.02 29.77
C ASP A 146 -14.65 18.26 31.24
N PRO A 147 -15.19 19.44 31.59
CA PRO A 147 -15.54 19.75 32.96
C PRO A 147 -16.72 18.93 33.49
N LEU A 148 -17.59 18.43 32.60
CA LEU A 148 -18.68 17.56 32.99
C LEU A 148 -18.21 16.16 33.37
N GLU A 149 -17.25 15.60 32.62
CA GLU A 149 -16.67 14.30 32.97
C GLU A 149 -15.81 14.39 34.23
N THR A 150 -15.02 15.46 34.39
CA THR A 150 -14.29 15.73 35.62
C THR A 150 -15.24 15.79 36.82
N TRP A 151 -16.31 16.58 36.71
CA TRP A 151 -17.33 16.67 37.76
C TRP A 151 -18.02 15.32 38.03
N ARG A 152 -18.39 14.58 36.99
CA ARG A 152 -19.03 13.25 37.14
C ARG A 152 -18.15 12.27 37.89
N HIS A 153 -16.85 12.25 37.55
CA HIS A 153 -15.88 11.43 38.25
C HIS A 153 -15.85 11.76 39.75
N ASP A 154 -15.67 13.03 40.08
CA ASP A 154 -15.56 13.50 41.45
C ASP A 154 -16.87 13.30 42.22
N ALA A 155 -18.01 13.62 41.61
CA ALA A 155 -19.33 13.47 42.24
C ALA A 155 -19.68 12.03 42.60
N ARG A 156 -19.31 11.05 41.76
CA ARG A 156 -19.47 9.61 42.02
C ARG A 156 -18.69 9.12 43.25
N ILE A 157 -17.58 9.80 43.56
CA ILE A 157 -16.72 9.45 44.71
C ILE A 157 -17.15 10.25 45.93
N LYS A 158 -17.24 11.57 45.83
CA LYS A 158 -17.41 12.46 46.96
C LYS A 158 -18.84 12.41 47.56
N ILE A 159 -19.87 12.36 46.72
CA ILE A 159 -21.25 12.41 47.20
C ILE A 159 -21.62 11.19 48.06
N PRO A 160 -21.35 9.93 47.71
CA PRO A 160 -21.58 8.78 48.57
C PRO A 160 -20.78 8.82 49.86
N GLU A 161 -19.58 9.39 49.84
CA GLU A 161 -18.72 9.55 51.02
C GLU A 161 -19.10 10.77 51.90
N GLY A 162 -20.15 11.49 51.53
CA GLY A 162 -20.60 12.67 52.28
C GLY A 162 -19.66 13.89 52.20
N GLN A 163 -18.76 13.95 51.24
CA GLN A 163 -17.78 15.02 51.06
C GLN A 163 -18.32 16.11 50.12
N ASP A 164 -18.28 17.37 50.54
CA ASP A 164 -18.65 18.56 49.74
C ASP A 164 -20.02 18.42 49.02
N VAL A 165 -20.95 17.65 49.56
CA VAL A 165 -22.14 17.15 48.84
C VAL A 165 -22.94 18.28 48.18
N GLU A 166 -23.36 19.32 48.90
CA GLU A 166 -24.16 20.40 48.31
C GLU A 166 -23.36 21.24 47.35
N LEU A 167 -22.04 21.40 47.56
CA LEU A 167 -21.14 22.09 46.64
C LEU A 167 -21.05 21.32 45.33
N MET A 168 -20.78 20.02 45.38
CA MET A 168 -20.70 19.15 44.20
C MET A 168 -22.01 19.13 43.38
N LEU A 169 -23.16 19.11 44.07
CA LEU A 169 -24.45 19.15 43.37
C LEU A 169 -24.74 20.51 42.73
N GLU A 170 -24.35 21.62 43.36
CA GLU A 170 -24.51 22.95 42.77
C GLU A 170 -23.53 23.16 41.60
N GLU A 171 -22.28 22.73 41.72
CA GLU A 171 -21.32 22.74 40.60
C GLU A 171 -21.83 21.97 39.39
N GLY A 172 -22.35 20.76 39.61
CA GLY A 172 -23.00 19.96 38.58
C GLY A 172 -24.18 20.67 37.92
N ALA A 173 -25.05 21.31 38.74
CA ALA A 173 -26.17 22.05 38.19
C ALA A 173 -25.73 23.20 37.27
N ARG A 174 -24.72 23.97 37.67
CA ARG A 174 -24.17 25.05 36.85
C ARG A 174 -23.51 24.55 35.56
N LEU A 175 -22.79 23.43 35.61
CA LEU A 175 -22.19 22.84 34.44
C LEU A 175 -23.25 22.36 33.42
N HIS A 176 -24.34 21.76 33.90
CA HIS A 176 -25.45 21.37 33.03
C HIS A 176 -26.19 22.59 32.45
N GLU A 177 -26.36 23.66 33.20
CA GLU A 177 -26.90 24.94 32.69
C GLU A 177 -26.02 25.51 31.56
N GLN A 178 -24.68 25.52 31.75
CA GLN A 178 -23.74 25.96 30.73
C GLN A 178 -23.84 25.06 29.48
N ALA A 179 -23.86 23.75 29.65
CA ALA A 179 -24.01 22.80 28.54
C ALA A 179 -25.36 22.95 27.79
N ALA A 180 -26.43 23.32 28.54
CA ALA A 180 -27.75 23.56 27.96
C ALA A 180 -27.84 24.81 27.09
N ALA A 181 -26.98 25.82 27.31
CA ALA A 181 -27.10 27.16 26.69
C ALA A 181 -27.11 27.08 25.14
N ASP A 182 -26.25 26.26 24.55
CA ASP A 182 -26.07 26.16 23.10
C ASP A 182 -26.90 25.03 22.45
N LEU A 183 -27.79 24.36 23.22
CA LEU A 183 -28.61 23.26 22.72
C LEU A 183 -29.92 23.75 22.08
N PRO A 184 -30.48 23.01 21.09
CA PRO A 184 -31.84 23.21 20.60
C PRO A 184 -32.88 23.12 21.73
N ALA A 185 -34.00 23.83 21.61
CA ALA A 185 -34.99 24.03 22.70
C ALA A 185 -35.40 22.74 23.44
N ARG A 186 -35.68 21.63 22.70
CA ARG A 186 -36.08 20.35 23.31
C ARG A 186 -34.94 19.72 24.13
N GLN A 187 -33.72 19.72 23.60
CA GLN A 187 -32.53 19.18 24.25
C GLN A 187 -32.11 20.06 25.44
N ARG A 188 -32.22 21.39 25.28
CA ARG A 188 -31.98 22.37 26.35
C ARG A 188 -32.88 22.10 27.55
N ALA A 189 -34.17 21.87 27.35
CA ALA A 189 -35.11 21.56 28.44
C ALA A 189 -34.73 20.29 29.16
N ALA A 190 -34.30 19.24 28.46
CA ALA A 190 -33.85 17.99 29.06
C ALA A 190 -32.62 18.19 29.96
N ILE A 191 -31.61 18.90 29.51
CA ILE A 191 -30.41 19.17 30.33
C ILE A 191 -30.70 20.16 31.47
N ALA A 192 -31.50 21.19 31.24
CA ALA A 192 -31.93 22.11 32.32
C ALA A 192 -32.71 21.41 33.41
N SER A 193 -33.49 20.39 33.11
CA SER A 193 -34.19 19.55 34.11
C SER A 193 -33.23 18.82 35.05
N VAL A 194 -32.04 18.43 34.58
CA VAL A 194 -30.97 17.85 35.39
C VAL A 194 -30.49 18.85 36.43
N ALA A 195 -30.20 20.08 36.02
CA ALA A 195 -29.80 21.14 36.98
C ALA A 195 -30.86 21.38 38.07
N THR A 196 -32.13 21.35 37.70
CA THR A 196 -33.24 21.41 38.68
C THR A 196 -33.27 20.22 39.62
N ALA A 197 -33.05 19.01 39.09
CA ALA A 197 -33.01 17.76 39.88
C ALA A 197 -31.85 17.72 40.88
N LEU A 198 -30.69 18.24 40.49
CA LEU A 198 -29.49 18.37 41.32
C LEU A 198 -29.71 19.33 42.51
N ARG A 199 -30.57 20.33 42.35
CA ARG A 199 -30.88 21.35 43.39
C ARG A 199 -32.09 21.01 44.26
N ARG A 200 -32.89 20.00 43.91
CA ARG A 200 -34.08 19.65 44.67
C ARG A 200 -33.75 19.11 46.06
N ALA A 201 -34.71 19.16 47.00
CA ALA A 201 -34.56 18.44 48.24
C ALA A 201 -34.65 16.95 48.09
N GLY A 202 -33.90 16.15 48.88
CA GLY A 202 -33.93 14.72 48.83
C GLY A 202 -32.56 14.06 49.01
N ASP A 203 -32.49 12.76 48.88
CA ASP A 203 -31.23 12.02 48.99
C ASP A 203 -30.23 12.47 47.91
N PRO A 204 -28.98 12.82 48.30
CA PRO A 204 -27.97 13.29 47.36
C PRO A 204 -27.62 12.31 46.24
N VAL A 205 -27.65 11.00 46.52
CA VAL A 205 -27.37 9.96 45.52
C VAL A 205 -28.48 9.90 44.47
N ASP A 206 -29.73 10.03 44.89
CA ASP A 206 -30.88 10.10 43.97
C ASP A 206 -30.88 11.37 43.15
N ARG A 207 -30.40 12.48 43.71
CA ARG A 207 -30.19 13.74 42.96
C ARG A 207 -29.12 13.59 41.90
N LEU A 208 -27.98 12.96 42.21
CA LEU A 208 -26.90 12.65 41.29
C LEU A 208 -27.35 11.75 40.17
N ALA A 209 -28.19 10.73 40.48
CA ALA A 209 -28.66 9.76 39.46
C ALA A 209 -29.32 10.43 38.25
N ALA A 210 -29.97 11.59 38.43
CA ALA A 210 -30.59 12.34 37.34
C ALA A 210 -29.58 12.81 36.28
N ALA A 211 -28.32 13.06 36.63
CA ALA A 211 -27.24 13.46 35.76
C ALA A 211 -26.50 12.29 35.08
N LEU A 212 -26.81 11.04 35.54
CA LEU A 212 -26.13 9.83 35.10
C LEU A 212 -27.03 8.93 34.24
N THR A 213 -28.19 9.41 33.83
CA THR A 213 -29.08 8.62 32.96
C THR A 213 -28.44 8.46 31.56
N PRO A 214 -28.64 7.28 30.88
CA PRO A 214 -28.09 7.06 29.53
C PRO A 214 -28.45 8.16 28.53
N GLU A 215 -29.66 8.70 28.58
CA GLU A 215 -30.15 9.75 27.70
C GLU A 215 -29.39 11.06 27.87
N VAL A 216 -29.07 11.44 29.11
CA VAL A 216 -28.27 12.65 29.44
C VAL A 216 -26.84 12.46 29.00
N LEU A 217 -26.24 11.32 29.30
CA LEU A 217 -24.87 11.00 28.95
C LEU A 217 -24.69 10.98 27.41
N ASP A 218 -25.60 10.33 26.68
CA ASP A 218 -25.57 10.29 25.22
C ASP A 218 -25.73 11.67 24.57
N LEU A 219 -26.66 12.49 25.11
CA LEU A 219 -26.85 13.86 24.62
C LEU A 219 -25.59 14.71 24.82
N LEU A 220 -24.98 14.62 26.00
CA LEU A 220 -23.76 15.38 26.33
C LEU A 220 -22.53 14.86 25.57
N ALA A 221 -22.45 13.56 25.28
CA ALA A 221 -21.41 12.99 24.43
C ALA A 221 -21.49 13.53 23.00
N ARG A 222 -22.71 13.68 22.45
CA ARG A 222 -22.93 14.28 21.11
C ARG A 222 -22.76 15.82 21.10
N ARG A 223 -22.87 16.48 22.24
CA ARG A 223 -22.77 17.93 22.39
C ARG A 223 -21.99 18.27 23.66
N PRO A 224 -20.69 17.94 23.72
CA PRO A 224 -19.89 18.13 24.92
C PRO A 224 -19.68 19.62 25.24
N LEU A 225 -19.61 19.94 26.55
CA LEU A 225 -19.16 21.22 27.03
C LEU A 225 -17.64 21.29 26.90
N ARG A 226 -17.13 22.07 25.93
CA ARG A 226 -15.71 22.10 25.58
C ARG A 226 -15.02 23.31 26.19
N ARG A 227 -14.00 23.09 27.01
CA ARG A 227 -13.12 24.15 27.53
C ARG A 227 -11.72 24.01 26.97
N LEU A 228 -11.03 25.12 26.71
CA LEU A 228 -9.65 25.12 26.21
C LEU A 228 -9.48 24.32 24.89
N LEU A 229 -10.42 24.49 23.97
CA LEU A 229 -10.41 23.76 22.70
C LEU A 229 -9.10 24.00 21.93
N THR A 230 -8.39 22.93 21.64
CA THR A 230 -7.20 22.89 20.79
C THR A 230 -7.50 22.10 19.53
N LYS A 231 -6.94 22.50 18.39
CA LYS A 231 -7.03 21.80 17.12
C LYS A 231 -5.64 21.43 16.62
N SER A 232 -5.47 20.19 16.16
CA SER A 232 -4.25 19.79 15.47
C SER A 232 -4.12 20.48 14.10
N PRO A 233 -2.93 20.49 13.49
CA PRO A 233 -2.80 20.73 12.06
C PRO A 233 -3.71 19.81 11.24
N SER A 234 -4.00 20.21 10.00
CA SER A 234 -4.73 19.36 9.05
C SER A 234 -3.81 18.31 8.47
N HIS A 235 -4.23 17.04 8.46
CA HIS A 235 -3.50 15.90 7.90
C HIS A 235 -4.15 15.49 6.59
N PRO A 236 -3.43 15.53 5.45
CA PRO A 236 -3.99 15.20 4.15
C PRO A 236 -4.20 13.69 3.98
N LEU A 237 -5.26 13.31 3.25
CA LEU A 237 -5.66 11.94 3.00
C LEU A 237 -6.12 11.78 1.55
N TRP A 238 -5.41 11.00 0.73
CA TRP A 238 -5.87 10.59 -0.58
C TRP A 238 -6.84 9.42 -0.47
N VAL A 239 -8.04 9.61 -0.98
CA VAL A 239 -9.06 8.58 -1.03
C VAL A 239 -9.26 8.16 -2.48
N ASP A 240 -8.86 6.93 -2.80
CA ASP A 240 -8.95 6.36 -4.13
C ASP A 240 -10.16 5.43 -4.25
N ARG A 241 -10.48 4.99 -5.47
CA ARG A 241 -11.47 3.92 -5.69
C ARG A 241 -10.96 2.59 -5.11
N GLU A 242 -11.88 1.68 -4.77
CA GLU A 242 -11.58 0.43 -4.07
C GLU A 242 -10.52 -0.43 -4.80
N ARG A 243 -10.52 -0.42 -6.14
CA ARG A 243 -9.55 -1.15 -6.97
C ARG A 243 -8.09 -0.76 -6.71
N ALA A 244 -7.84 0.44 -6.17
CA ALA A 244 -6.50 0.87 -5.74
C ALA A 244 -5.95 0.07 -4.55
N LEU A 245 -6.81 -0.59 -3.78
CA LEU A 245 -6.44 -1.42 -2.62
C LEU A 245 -6.66 -2.91 -2.90
N PHE A 246 -7.86 -3.27 -3.37
CA PHE A 246 -8.26 -4.66 -3.58
C PHE A 246 -8.34 -5.01 -5.05
N SER A 247 -7.53 -5.99 -5.49
CA SER A 247 -7.51 -6.49 -6.86
C SER A 247 -6.82 -7.85 -6.98
N SER A 248 -7.21 -8.62 -7.99
CA SER A 248 -6.57 -9.87 -8.40
C SER A 248 -6.18 -9.74 -9.87
N TRP A 249 -4.89 -9.86 -10.17
CA TRP A 249 -4.31 -9.56 -11.49
C TRP A 249 -3.90 -10.82 -12.24
N TYR A 250 -4.15 -10.82 -13.56
CA TYR A 250 -3.68 -11.85 -14.47
C TYR A 250 -2.91 -11.21 -15.63
N GLU A 251 -1.61 -11.44 -15.67
CA GLU A 251 -0.72 -10.97 -16.73
C GLU A 251 -0.65 -12.01 -17.85
N PHE A 252 -0.80 -11.60 -19.10
CA PHE A 252 -0.60 -12.46 -20.27
C PHE A 252 -0.24 -11.68 -21.53
N PHE A 253 0.41 -12.34 -22.46
CA PHE A 253 0.82 -11.75 -23.74
C PHE A 253 -0.25 -12.04 -24.81
N PRO A 254 -0.97 -11.03 -25.33
CA PRO A 254 -1.95 -11.25 -26.40
C PRO A 254 -1.37 -11.95 -27.62
N ARG A 255 -0.10 -11.65 -27.95
CA ARG A 255 0.60 -12.24 -29.07
C ARG A 255 0.82 -13.75 -29.01
N SER A 256 0.69 -14.35 -27.83
CA SER A 256 0.81 -15.82 -27.66
C SER A 256 -0.51 -16.54 -27.74
N GLU A 257 -1.64 -15.84 -27.55
CA GLU A 257 -2.97 -16.44 -27.60
C GLU A 257 -3.37 -16.73 -29.08
N GLY A 258 -3.47 -17.98 -29.44
CA GLY A 258 -3.72 -18.40 -30.82
C GLY A 258 -2.49 -18.34 -31.74
N ALA A 259 -1.29 -18.11 -31.18
CA ALA A 259 -0.05 -18.14 -31.93
C ALA A 259 0.27 -19.52 -32.51
N SER A 260 1.07 -19.54 -33.57
CA SER A 260 1.66 -20.78 -34.17
C SER A 260 3.20 -20.68 -34.05
N LEU A 261 3.83 -21.83 -33.80
CA LEU A 261 5.29 -21.95 -33.78
C LEU A 261 5.87 -22.48 -35.11
N ASP A 262 5.04 -23.12 -35.96
CA ASP A 262 5.47 -23.65 -37.25
C ASP A 262 4.31 -23.50 -38.27
N PRO A 263 4.40 -22.55 -39.24
CA PRO A 263 5.32 -21.43 -39.25
C PRO A 263 5.04 -20.47 -38.10
N PRO A 264 6.05 -19.67 -37.61
CA PRO A 264 5.88 -18.69 -36.59
C PRO A 264 4.82 -17.64 -36.97
N ARG A 265 3.83 -17.41 -36.11
CA ARG A 265 2.76 -16.45 -36.31
C ARG A 265 2.25 -15.93 -34.96
N SER A 266 2.14 -14.62 -34.85
CA SER A 266 1.54 -13.96 -33.69
C SER A 266 0.07 -14.33 -33.53
N GLY A 267 -0.41 -14.36 -32.29
CA GLY A 267 -1.81 -14.19 -31.99
C GLY A 267 -2.26 -12.75 -32.16
N SER A 268 -3.56 -12.52 -32.16
CA SER A 268 -4.22 -11.21 -32.31
C SER A 268 -5.11 -10.88 -31.13
N PHE A 269 -5.60 -9.64 -31.00
CA PHE A 269 -6.61 -9.29 -30.01
C PHE A 269 -7.89 -10.11 -30.15
N ALA A 270 -8.30 -10.45 -31.36
CA ALA A 270 -9.48 -11.31 -31.60
C ALA A 270 -9.27 -12.74 -31.08
N GLU A 271 -8.04 -13.24 -31.05
CA GLU A 271 -7.70 -14.52 -30.46
C GLU A 271 -7.52 -14.42 -28.94
N ALA A 272 -6.86 -13.39 -28.46
CA ALA A 272 -6.69 -13.09 -27.02
C ALA A 272 -8.04 -12.86 -26.30
N GLU A 273 -9.00 -12.23 -26.95
CA GLU A 273 -10.36 -12.05 -26.41
C GLU A 273 -11.02 -13.36 -25.97
N LYS A 274 -10.71 -14.46 -26.65
CA LYS A 274 -11.25 -15.79 -26.31
C LYS A 274 -10.74 -16.33 -24.97
N ARG A 275 -9.63 -15.79 -24.46
CA ARG A 275 -9.07 -16.16 -23.15
C ARG A 275 -9.79 -15.47 -21.99
N LEU A 276 -10.36 -14.29 -22.20
CA LEU A 276 -10.99 -13.45 -21.16
C LEU A 276 -12.04 -14.18 -20.31
N PRO A 277 -12.98 -14.98 -20.88
CA PRO A 277 -13.96 -15.69 -20.08
C PRO A 277 -13.34 -16.65 -19.05
N ALA A 278 -12.26 -17.35 -19.40
CA ALA A 278 -11.59 -18.26 -18.48
C ALA A 278 -10.84 -17.50 -17.37
N ILE A 279 -10.26 -16.33 -17.67
CA ILE A 279 -9.65 -15.45 -16.69
C ILE A 279 -10.71 -14.92 -15.72
N ALA A 280 -11.85 -14.46 -16.22
CA ALA A 280 -12.98 -14.02 -15.40
C ALA A 280 -13.53 -15.16 -14.52
N GLN A 281 -13.61 -16.39 -15.05
CA GLN A 281 -14.05 -17.56 -14.30
C GLN A 281 -13.10 -17.91 -13.14
N MET A 282 -11.78 -17.70 -13.33
CA MET A 282 -10.81 -17.80 -12.23
C MET A 282 -10.94 -16.66 -11.20
N GLY A 283 -11.86 -15.73 -11.39
CA GLY A 283 -12.13 -14.66 -10.42
C GLY A 283 -11.09 -13.54 -10.39
N PHE A 284 -10.30 -13.34 -11.44
CA PHE A 284 -9.44 -12.17 -11.56
C PHE A 284 -10.27 -10.91 -11.83
N ASP A 285 -9.70 -9.77 -11.51
CA ASP A 285 -10.34 -8.44 -11.64
C ASP A 285 -9.67 -7.60 -12.72
N VAL A 286 -8.38 -7.82 -12.95
CA VAL A 286 -7.54 -7.03 -13.85
C VAL A 286 -6.79 -7.98 -14.77
N VAL A 287 -6.88 -7.72 -16.08
CA VAL A 287 -6.00 -8.32 -17.08
C VAL A 287 -4.89 -7.32 -17.41
N TYR A 288 -3.65 -7.73 -17.17
CA TYR A 288 -2.49 -6.91 -17.46
C TYR A 288 -1.82 -7.39 -18.75
N LEU A 289 -1.63 -6.45 -19.69
CA LEU A 289 -1.00 -6.66 -20.97
C LEU A 289 0.39 -6.04 -20.98
N PRO A 290 1.48 -6.81 -21.24
CA PRO A 290 2.75 -6.25 -21.65
C PRO A 290 2.60 -5.32 -22.84
N PRO A 291 3.63 -4.50 -23.19
CA PRO A 291 3.48 -3.52 -24.25
C PRO A 291 2.93 -4.11 -25.54
N ILE A 292 1.91 -3.45 -26.09
CA ILE A 292 1.17 -3.88 -27.29
C ILE A 292 1.60 -3.11 -28.55
N HIS A 293 2.67 -2.35 -28.44
CA HIS A 293 3.15 -1.39 -29.45
C HIS A 293 4.02 -2.06 -30.50
N PRO A 294 4.25 -1.42 -31.66
CA PRO A 294 5.23 -1.85 -32.64
C PRO A 294 6.61 -2.05 -32.00
N ILE A 295 7.32 -3.10 -32.40
CA ILE A 295 8.61 -3.52 -31.85
C ILE A 295 9.73 -3.23 -32.84
N GLY A 296 10.84 -2.65 -32.36
CA GLY A 296 12.01 -2.36 -33.18
C GLY A 296 12.66 -3.62 -33.77
N THR A 297 13.33 -3.44 -34.89
CA THR A 297 14.12 -4.50 -35.60
C THR A 297 15.61 -4.38 -35.36
N THR A 298 16.11 -3.16 -35.15
CA THR A 298 17.52 -2.90 -34.85
C THR A 298 17.92 -3.47 -33.49
N PHE A 299 18.94 -4.32 -33.48
CA PHE A 299 19.39 -5.08 -32.28
C PHE A 299 18.31 -5.96 -31.65
N ARG A 300 17.32 -6.39 -32.43
CA ARG A 300 16.25 -7.27 -31.98
C ARG A 300 16.83 -8.51 -31.28
N LYS A 301 16.20 -8.93 -30.22
CA LYS A 301 16.57 -10.14 -29.46
C LYS A 301 15.81 -11.34 -30.01
N GLY A 302 16.54 -12.45 -30.18
CA GLY A 302 15.96 -13.76 -30.49
C GLY A 302 15.64 -14.58 -29.23
N PRO A 303 15.24 -15.85 -29.40
CA PRO A 303 14.87 -16.75 -28.32
C PRO A 303 15.89 -16.78 -27.17
N ASN A 304 15.37 -16.85 -25.93
CA ASN A 304 16.19 -16.85 -24.70
C ASN A 304 17.22 -15.70 -24.62
N ASN A 305 16.86 -14.51 -25.13
CA ASN A 305 17.70 -13.31 -25.14
C ASN A 305 18.95 -13.44 -26.02
N SER A 306 18.88 -14.21 -27.10
CA SER A 306 19.96 -14.28 -28.10
C SER A 306 20.20 -12.92 -28.72
N LEU A 307 21.47 -12.61 -29.02
CA LEU A 307 21.86 -11.40 -29.77
C LEU A 307 21.68 -11.58 -31.29
N ASP A 308 21.59 -12.82 -31.74
CA ASP A 308 21.35 -13.19 -33.13
C ASP A 308 19.88 -13.56 -33.25
N ALA A 309 19.07 -12.65 -33.78
CA ALA A 309 17.66 -12.86 -34.06
C ALA A 309 17.43 -13.23 -35.52
N ASP A 310 16.55 -14.21 -35.73
CA ASP A 310 16.04 -14.49 -37.06
C ASP A 310 15.01 -13.44 -37.50
N PRO A 311 14.82 -13.23 -38.83
CA PRO A 311 13.83 -12.25 -39.31
C PRO A 311 12.41 -12.45 -38.78
N ASP A 312 12.03 -13.69 -38.48
CA ASP A 312 10.71 -14.09 -38.00
C ASP A 312 10.59 -14.06 -36.47
N ASP A 313 11.67 -13.72 -35.75
CA ASP A 313 11.63 -13.59 -34.30
C ASP A 313 10.78 -12.37 -33.88
N PRO A 314 9.86 -12.52 -32.91
CA PRO A 314 8.92 -11.44 -32.55
C PRO A 314 9.58 -10.27 -31.83
N GLY A 315 10.78 -10.43 -31.29
CA GLY A 315 11.47 -9.43 -30.49
C GLY A 315 10.81 -9.21 -29.10
N VAL A 316 11.34 -8.23 -28.40
CA VAL A 316 10.94 -7.86 -27.00
C VAL A 316 9.89 -6.77 -27.04
N PRO A 317 8.71 -6.97 -26.44
CA PRO A 317 7.64 -5.95 -26.41
C PRO A 317 8.07 -4.61 -25.81
N TRP A 318 9.02 -4.61 -24.87
CA TRP A 318 9.56 -3.40 -24.24
C TRP A 318 10.55 -2.63 -25.11
N ALA A 319 10.97 -3.17 -26.27
CA ALA A 319 11.72 -2.44 -27.30
C ALA A 319 10.74 -1.71 -28.24
N ILE A 320 10.05 -0.71 -27.68
CA ILE A 320 8.90 -0.03 -28.29
C ILE A 320 9.35 0.87 -29.45
N GLY A 321 8.65 0.75 -30.55
CA GLY A 321 8.74 1.66 -31.71
C GLY A 321 9.40 1.04 -32.92
N SER A 322 8.77 1.26 -34.07
CA SER A 322 9.23 0.89 -35.41
C SER A 322 8.68 1.92 -36.40
N PRO A 323 8.96 1.79 -37.73
CA PRO A 323 8.32 2.64 -38.73
C PRO A 323 6.78 2.60 -38.72
N GLU A 324 6.18 1.56 -38.14
CA GLU A 324 4.71 1.42 -38.01
C GLU A 324 4.13 2.24 -36.86
N GLY A 325 4.95 2.80 -35.97
CA GLY A 325 4.50 3.67 -34.90
C GLY A 325 5.27 3.52 -33.59
N GLY A 326 4.86 4.27 -32.59
CA GLY A 326 5.46 4.32 -31.25
C GLY A 326 4.48 3.87 -30.16
N HIS A 327 4.52 4.57 -29.04
CA HIS A 327 3.74 4.29 -27.82
C HIS A 327 2.24 4.52 -27.96
N ASP A 328 1.76 5.13 -29.02
CA ASP A 328 0.35 5.36 -29.32
C ASP A 328 -0.19 4.45 -30.44
N ALA A 329 0.60 3.49 -30.90
CA ALA A 329 0.21 2.55 -31.93
C ALA A 329 0.06 1.13 -31.39
N VAL A 330 -0.82 0.36 -32.00
CA VAL A 330 -0.96 -1.09 -31.78
C VAL A 330 -0.03 -1.82 -32.76
N HIS A 331 0.64 -2.88 -32.28
CA HIS A 331 1.46 -3.74 -33.14
C HIS A 331 0.61 -4.34 -34.27
N PRO A 332 1.02 -4.24 -35.54
CA PRO A 332 0.19 -4.70 -36.68
C PRO A 332 -0.33 -6.14 -36.57
N ASP A 333 0.48 -7.05 -36.02
CA ASP A 333 0.11 -8.46 -35.84
C ASP A 333 -0.99 -8.65 -34.79
N LEU A 334 -1.16 -7.73 -33.85
CA LEU A 334 -2.24 -7.78 -32.87
C LEU A 334 -3.57 -7.29 -33.44
N GLY A 335 -3.53 -6.50 -34.53
CA GLY A 335 -4.69 -5.91 -35.18
C GLY A 335 -4.64 -4.37 -35.22
N ALA A 336 -5.79 -3.76 -35.48
CA ALA A 336 -5.97 -2.31 -35.46
C ALA A 336 -6.39 -1.82 -34.05
N ILE A 337 -6.46 -0.51 -33.87
CA ILE A 337 -6.90 0.11 -32.62
C ILE A 337 -8.35 -0.28 -32.29
N GLU A 338 -9.19 -0.47 -33.29
CA GLU A 338 -10.57 -0.93 -33.12
C GLU A 338 -10.65 -2.38 -32.60
N ASP A 339 -9.63 -3.22 -32.86
CA ASP A 339 -9.52 -4.55 -32.29
C ASP A 339 -9.18 -4.49 -30.79
N PHE A 340 -8.31 -3.54 -30.41
CA PHE A 340 -8.03 -3.25 -29.01
C PHE A 340 -9.28 -2.72 -28.28
N ASP A 341 -10.01 -1.77 -28.89
CA ASP A 341 -11.25 -1.24 -28.31
C ASP A 341 -12.29 -2.35 -28.06
N ARG A 342 -12.43 -3.30 -28.98
CA ARG A 342 -13.32 -4.46 -28.78
C ARG A 342 -12.83 -5.36 -27.65
N PHE A 343 -11.52 -5.60 -27.56
CA PHE A 343 -10.92 -6.38 -26.47
C PHE A 343 -11.20 -5.72 -25.11
N VAL A 344 -11.00 -4.40 -24.98
CA VAL A 344 -11.28 -3.65 -23.74
C VAL A 344 -12.77 -3.69 -23.41
N ALA A 345 -13.64 -3.49 -24.41
CA ALA A 345 -15.09 -3.58 -24.20
C ALA A 345 -15.51 -4.97 -23.71
N ARG A 346 -14.94 -6.04 -24.31
CA ARG A 346 -15.22 -7.43 -23.91
C ARG A 346 -14.70 -7.75 -22.51
N ALA A 347 -13.53 -7.24 -22.14
CA ALA A 347 -13.00 -7.37 -20.78
C ALA A 347 -13.99 -6.73 -19.77
N ASN A 348 -14.42 -5.50 -20.04
CA ASN A 348 -15.36 -4.78 -19.18
C ASN A 348 -16.73 -5.50 -19.05
N GLU A 349 -17.26 -6.08 -20.12
CA GLU A 349 -18.49 -6.91 -20.08
C GLU A 349 -18.36 -8.11 -19.13
N LEU A 350 -17.16 -8.66 -19.00
CA LEU A 350 -16.84 -9.79 -18.12
C LEU A 350 -16.46 -9.33 -16.69
N GLY A 351 -16.50 -8.03 -16.40
CA GLY A 351 -16.11 -7.46 -15.11
C GLY A 351 -14.60 -7.38 -14.89
N LEU A 352 -13.80 -7.47 -15.97
CA LEU A 352 -12.35 -7.31 -15.97
C LEU A 352 -11.98 -5.88 -16.38
N GLU A 353 -11.02 -5.28 -15.71
CA GLU A 353 -10.38 -4.04 -16.16
C GLU A 353 -9.07 -4.34 -16.88
N VAL A 354 -8.77 -3.59 -17.93
CA VAL A 354 -7.49 -3.74 -18.66
C VAL A 354 -6.44 -2.83 -18.05
N ALA A 355 -5.31 -3.42 -17.64
CA ALA A 355 -4.09 -2.70 -17.30
C ALA A 355 -3.12 -2.78 -18.47
N LEU A 356 -2.61 -1.64 -18.91
CA LEU A 356 -1.63 -1.55 -19.98
C LEU A 356 -0.25 -1.25 -19.41
N ASP A 357 0.78 -1.92 -19.93
CA ASP A 357 2.16 -1.59 -19.61
C ASP A 357 2.53 -0.20 -20.13
N PHE A 358 3.21 0.57 -19.33
CA PHE A 358 3.69 1.90 -19.66
C PHE A 358 5.19 1.99 -19.44
N ALA A 359 5.95 1.71 -20.52
CA ALA A 359 7.40 1.68 -20.52
C ALA A 359 7.98 2.92 -21.22
N LEU A 360 8.54 3.85 -20.45
CA LEU A 360 9.15 5.09 -20.97
C LEU A 360 10.59 4.83 -21.46
N GLN A 361 10.67 4.21 -22.64
CA GLN A 361 11.91 3.88 -23.35
C GLN A 361 11.59 3.63 -24.82
N ALA A 362 12.55 3.71 -25.69
CA ALA A 362 12.37 3.58 -27.14
C ALA A 362 13.32 2.55 -27.75
N SER A 363 12.90 1.85 -28.78
CA SER A 363 13.82 1.11 -29.64
C SER A 363 14.68 2.07 -30.49
N PRO A 364 15.78 1.59 -31.07
CA PRO A 364 16.54 2.41 -32.04
C PRO A 364 15.73 2.84 -33.27
N ASP A 365 14.62 2.18 -33.58
CA ASP A 365 13.78 2.43 -34.75
C ASP A 365 12.56 3.30 -34.44
N HIS A 366 12.41 3.75 -33.21
CA HIS A 366 11.28 4.58 -32.77
C HIS A 366 11.24 5.92 -33.51
N PRO A 367 10.09 6.45 -33.93
CA PRO A 367 9.98 7.74 -34.59
C PRO A 367 10.69 8.89 -33.85
N TRP A 368 10.64 8.92 -32.52
CA TRP A 368 11.31 9.92 -31.68
C TRP A 368 12.81 10.01 -31.90
N ILE A 369 13.46 8.94 -32.34
CA ILE A 369 14.93 8.96 -32.62
C ILE A 369 15.29 10.00 -33.69
N LYS A 370 14.36 10.23 -34.61
CA LYS A 370 14.54 11.22 -35.70
C LYS A 370 13.90 12.56 -35.37
N GLU A 371 12.77 12.54 -34.67
CA GLU A 371 11.94 13.71 -34.45
C GLU A 371 12.35 14.48 -33.19
N HIS A 372 12.87 13.76 -32.16
CA HIS A 372 13.17 14.27 -30.83
C HIS A 372 14.51 13.74 -30.30
N GLN A 373 15.61 14.01 -31.00
CA GLN A 373 16.93 13.57 -30.56
C GLN A 373 17.33 14.10 -29.18
N GLU A 374 16.82 15.25 -28.79
CA GLU A 374 16.98 15.87 -27.48
C GLU A 374 16.44 15.02 -26.35
N TRP A 375 15.51 14.09 -26.59
CA TRP A 375 14.99 13.18 -25.57
C TRP A 375 15.91 11.99 -25.28
N PHE A 376 17.09 11.94 -25.90
CA PHE A 376 18.05 10.86 -25.70
C PHE A 376 19.42 11.37 -25.27
N THR A 377 20.19 10.53 -24.61
CA THR A 377 21.56 10.84 -24.20
C THR A 377 22.52 10.44 -25.30
N THR A 378 23.24 11.42 -25.86
CA THR A 378 24.30 11.19 -26.84
C THR A 378 25.64 10.96 -26.16
N ARG A 379 26.34 9.90 -26.56
CA ARG A 379 27.69 9.57 -26.08
C ARG A 379 28.76 10.43 -26.81
N ALA A 380 29.99 10.36 -26.30
CA ALA A 380 31.11 11.12 -26.86
C ALA A 380 31.47 10.76 -28.31
N ASP A 381 31.10 9.56 -28.76
CA ASP A 381 31.29 9.08 -30.16
C ASP A 381 30.09 9.43 -31.06
N GLY A 382 29.09 10.15 -30.56
CA GLY A 382 27.90 10.55 -31.30
C GLY A 382 26.79 9.50 -31.32
N THR A 383 26.97 8.32 -30.72
CA THR A 383 25.92 7.31 -30.62
C THR A 383 24.95 7.62 -29.47
N ILE A 384 23.71 7.14 -29.57
CA ILE A 384 22.73 7.22 -28.47
C ILE A 384 23.07 6.14 -27.43
N ALA A 385 22.97 6.50 -26.15
CA ALA A 385 23.18 5.57 -25.05
C ALA A 385 22.03 4.55 -25.00
N TYR A 386 22.34 3.26 -25.01
CA TYR A 386 21.39 2.18 -24.76
C TYR A 386 21.27 1.89 -23.26
N ALA A 387 20.17 1.21 -22.89
CA ALA A 387 19.95 0.80 -21.50
C ALA A 387 21.00 -0.25 -21.06
N GLU A 388 21.59 -0.04 -19.88
CA GLU A 388 22.55 -0.98 -19.33
C GLU A 388 22.50 -1.01 -17.79
N ASN A 389 22.78 -2.19 -17.24
CA ASN A 389 23.10 -2.40 -15.84
C ASN A 389 24.32 -3.34 -15.80
N PRO A 390 25.53 -2.79 -15.88
CA PRO A 390 26.72 -3.57 -16.14
C PRO A 390 26.88 -4.78 -15.21
N PRO A 391 27.21 -5.96 -15.76
CA PRO A 391 27.60 -6.24 -17.15
C PRO A 391 26.44 -6.43 -18.14
N LYS A 392 25.16 -6.36 -17.73
CA LYS A 392 23.98 -6.52 -18.61
C LYS A 392 23.84 -5.33 -19.55
N LYS A 393 23.53 -5.60 -20.83
CA LYS A 393 23.31 -4.61 -21.88
C LYS A 393 22.00 -4.92 -22.60
N TYR A 394 21.23 -3.84 -22.88
CA TYR A 394 19.95 -3.90 -23.58
C TYR A 394 20.05 -2.97 -24.81
N GLN A 395 20.74 -3.46 -25.86
CA GLN A 395 21.07 -2.63 -27.05
C GLN A 395 19.84 -2.25 -27.87
N ASP A 396 18.77 -3.00 -27.72
CA ASP A 396 17.45 -2.80 -28.32
C ASP A 396 16.59 -1.73 -27.62
N ILE A 397 17.11 -1.11 -26.54
CA ILE A 397 16.38 -0.14 -25.71
C ILE A 397 17.21 1.12 -25.47
N TYR A 398 16.68 2.29 -25.83
CA TYR A 398 17.22 3.61 -25.52
C TYR A 398 16.42 4.27 -24.41
N PRO A 399 17.02 4.55 -23.22
CA PRO A 399 16.38 5.30 -22.16
C PRO A 399 16.13 6.75 -22.56
N LEU A 400 15.04 7.33 -22.05
CA LEU A 400 14.73 8.74 -22.22
C LEU A 400 15.57 9.63 -21.28
N ASN A 401 15.95 10.80 -21.76
CA ASN A 401 16.63 11.84 -21.00
C ASN A 401 15.64 12.93 -20.62
N PHE A 402 15.40 13.09 -19.32
CA PHE A 402 14.43 14.04 -18.79
C PHE A 402 15.02 15.44 -18.53
N ASP A 403 16.34 15.63 -18.71
CA ASP A 403 17.02 16.88 -18.38
C ASP A 403 17.13 17.83 -19.58
N ASN A 404 17.12 17.31 -20.81
CA ASN A 404 17.35 18.11 -22.02
C ASN A 404 16.09 18.89 -22.44
N ASP A 405 14.92 18.26 -22.44
CA ASP A 405 13.62 18.85 -22.77
C ASP A 405 12.54 18.27 -21.88
N TYR A 406 12.51 18.72 -20.62
CA TYR A 406 11.54 18.22 -19.64
C TYR A 406 10.08 18.50 -20.05
N GLU A 407 9.79 19.72 -20.55
CA GLU A 407 8.44 20.15 -20.86
C GLU A 407 7.87 19.43 -22.09
N GLY A 408 8.65 19.29 -23.15
CA GLY A 408 8.25 18.55 -24.34
C GLY A 408 7.98 17.08 -24.02
N LEU A 409 8.92 16.43 -23.32
CA LEU A 409 8.75 15.03 -22.92
C LEU A 409 7.58 14.83 -21.96
N PHE A 410 7.37 15.73 -20.98
CA PHE A 410 6.23 15.67 -20.06
C PHE A 410 4.90 15.75 -20.80
N ASN A 411 4.75 16.71 -21.70
CA ASN A 411 3.53 16.90 -22.49
C ASN A 411 3.23 15.69 -23.38
N GLU A 412 4.26 15.10 -23.99
CA GLU A 412 4.10 13.90 -24.82
C GLU A 412 3.68 12.69 -23.96
N VAL A 413 4.31 12.46 -22.82
CA VAL A 413 3.92 11.37 -21.91
C VAL A 413 2.49 11.55 -21.42
N LEU A 414 2.08 12.77 -21.09
CA LEU A 414 0.71 13.07 -20.69
C LEU A 414 -0.28 12.81 -21.84
N ARG A 415 0.09 13.18 -23.09
CA ARG A 415 -0.70 12.91 -24.30
C ARG A 415 -0.89 11.40 -24.50
N LEU A 416 0.18 10.62 -24.36
CA LEU A 416 0.14 9.16 -24.48
C LEU A 416 -0.79 8.51 -23.48
N LEU A 417 -0.71 8.90 -22.21
CA LEU A 417 -1.63 8.39 -21.18
C LEU A 417 -3.08 8.73 -21.54
N ARG A 418 -3.36 9.99 -21.91
CA ARG A 418 -4.69 10.44 -22.31
C ARG A 418 -5.22 9.73 -23.55
N HIS A 419 -4.32 9.40 -24.51
CA HIS A 419 -4.68 8.58 -25.67
C HIS A 419 -5.24 7.23 -25.22
N TRP A 420 -4.49 6.45 -24.43
CA TRP A 420 -4.97 5.15 -23.97
C TRP A 420 -6.16 5.22 -23.00
N MET A 421 -6.26 6.29 -22.23
CA MET A 421 -7.45 6.57 -21.43
C MET A 421 -8.68 6.80 -22.32
N GLY A 422 -8.50 7.43 -23.49
CA GLY A 422 -9.53 7.60 -24.52
C GLY A 422 -10.03 6.27 -25.09
N HIS A 423 -9.17 5.23 -25.10
CA HIS A 423 -9.49 3.86 -25.50
C HIS A 423 -9.91 2.95 -24.32
N GLY A 424 -10.29 3.55 -23.18
CA GLY A 424 -10.89 2.84 -22.04
C GLY A 424 -9.90 2.27 -21.02
N VAL A 425 -8.61 2.50 -21.16
CA VAL A 425 -7.62 2.07 -20.17
C VAL A 425 -7.74 2.95 -18.93
N ARG A 426 -7.86 2.33 -17.75
CA ARG A 426 -7.93 3.03 -16.45
C ARG A 426 -6.87 2.56 -15.46
N ILE A 427 -6.00 1.64 -15.88
CA ILE A 427 -4.90 1.13 -15.06
C ILE A 427 -3.64 1.06 -15.91
N PHE A 428 -2.54 1.59 -15.39
CA PHE A 428 -1.23 1.50 -16.00
C PHE A 428 -0.25 0.79 -15.06
N ARG A 429 0.41 -0.24 -15.56
CA ARG A 429 1.59 -0.81 -14.91
C ARG A 429 2.81 -0.10 -15.48
N VAL A 430 3.56 0.57 -14.65
CA VAL A 430 4.70 1.39 -15.07
C VAL A 430 5.99 0.58 -14.95
N ASP A 431 6.64 0.40 -16.08
CA ASP A 431 7.90 -0.31 -16.21
C ASP A 431 9.07 0.50 -15.61
N ASN A 432 9.79 -0.09 -14.67
CA ASN A 432 10.99 0.47 -14.04
C ASN A 432 10.90 1.98 -13.72
N PRO A 433 9.88 2.46 -12.96
CA PRO A 433 9.74 3.89 -12.66
C PRO A 433 10.91 4.45 -11.86
N HIS A 434 11.64 3.61 -11.14
CA HIS A 434 12.82 3.98 -10.34
C HIS A 434 14.05 4.38 -11.19
N THR A 435 14.00 4.19 -12.50
CA THR A 435 15.02 4.64 -13.45
C THR A 435 14.73 6.02 -14.05
N LYS A 436 13.63 6.64 -13.66
CA LYS A 436 13.19 7.96 -14.12
C LYS A 436 13.13 8.91 -12.90
N PRO A 437 13.16 10.25 -13.10
CA PRO A 437 13.14 11.19 -11.98
C PRO A 437 11.87 11.07 -11.14
N VAL A 438 12.00 11.01 -9.82
CA VAL A 438 10.85 10.96 -8.91
C VAL A 438 9.98 12.23 -9.03
N ALA A 439 10.62 13.39 -9.27
CA ALA A 439 9.90 14.65 -9.48
C ALA A 439 9.01 14.62 -10.74
N PHE A 440 9.45 13.94 -11.79
CA PHE A 440 8.62 13.72 -12.99
C PHE A 440 7.36 12.93 -12.65
N TRP A 441 7.49 11.83 -11.90
CA TRP A 441 6.32 11.04 -11.45
C TRP A 441 5.40 11.83 -10.54
N ALA A 442 5.96 12.60 -9.60
CA ALA A 442 5.15 13.45 -8.71
C ALA A 442 4.27 14.43 -9.51
N HIS A 443 4.85 15.07 -10.53
CA HIS A 443 4.15 16.00 -11.40
C HIS A 443 3.09 15.28 -12.25
N LEU A 444 3.46 14.22 -12.97
CA LEU A 444 2.57 13.48 -13.86
C LEU A 444 1.36 12.86 -13.14
N LEU A 445 1.63 12.18 -12.03
CA LEU A 445 0.58 11.53 -11.25
C LEU A 445 -0.37 12.54 -10.59
N SER A 446 0.15 13.72 -10.20
CA SER A 446 -0.68 14.80 -9.67
C SER A 446 -1.60 15.38 -10.75
N GLU A 447 -1.10 15.58 -11.97
CA GLU A 447 -1.87 16.09 -13.11
C GLU A 447 -3.00 15.13 -13.51
N ILE A 448 -2.69 13.84 -13.65
CA ILE A 448 -3.70 12.82 -13.97
C ILE A 448 -4.73 12.71 -12.83
N ARG A 449 -4.30 12.70 -11.57
CA ARG A 449 -5.24 12.61 -10.44
C ARG A 449 -6.20 13.79 -10.37
N ALA A 450 -5.75 14.97 -10.79
CA ALA A 450 -6.60 16.18 -10.80
C ALA A 450 -7.73 16.10 -11.84
N THR A 451 -7.49 15.43 -12.98
CA THR A 451 -8.45 15.34 -14.09
C THR A 451 -9.19 14.00 -14.14
N ASP A 452 -8.50 12.91 -13.79
CA ASP A 452 -8.95 11.52 -13.93
C ASP A 452 -8.66 10.71 -12.68
N PRO A 453 -9.31 10.98 -11.55
CA PRO A 453 -9.01 10.39 -10.23
C PRO A 453 -9.32 8.88 -10.14
N ASP A 454 -9.94 8.29 -11.14
CA ASP A 454 -10.22 6.86 -11.25
C ASP A 454 -9.08 6.07 -11.92
N VAL A 455 -8.09 6.75 -12.51
CA VAL A 455 -6.92 6.13 -13.14
C VAL A 455 -5.92 5.68 -12.10
N LEU A 456 -5.45 4.44 -12.21
CA LEU A 456 -4.54 3.82 -11.26
C LEU A 456 -3.17 3.53 -11.89
N PHE A 457 -2.13 3.63 -11.07
CA PHE A 457 -0.76 3.34 -11.46
C PHE A 457 -0.14 2.32 -10.51
N LEU A 458 0.35 1.20 -11.07
CA LEU A 458 1.13 0.18 -10.39
C LEU A 458 2.63 0.36 -10.75
N ALA A 459 3.48 0.57 -9.76
CA ALA A 459 4.92 0.70 -9.96
C ALA A 459 5.60 -0.67 -9.99
N GLU A 460 6.31 -0.99 -11.07
CA GLU A 460 7.30 -2.06 -11.04
C GLU A 460 8.62 -1.52 -10.50
N ALA A 461 8.80 -1.57 -9.19
CA ALA A 461 9.92 -0.94 -8.53
C ALA A 461 10.74 -1.95 -7.70
N PHE A 462 11.37 -2.93 -8.37
CA PHE A 462 12.33 -3.83 -7.75
C PHE A 462 13.66 -3.11 -7.49
N THR A 463 13.67 -2.22 -6.50
CA THR A 463 14.75 -1.31 -6.20
C THR A 463 14.95 -1.19 -4.68
N ARG A 464 15.87 -0.33 -4.25
CA ARG A 464 16.13 -0.09 -2.82
C ARG A 464 14.89 0.44 -2.11
N PRO A 465 14.66 0.10 -0.82
CA PRO A 465 13.46 0.48 -0.07
C PRO A 465 13.15 1.98 -0.09
N ALA A 466 14.16 2.84 0.01
CA ALA A 466 13.96 4.29 -0.01
C ALA A 466 13.28 4.77 -1.32
N MET A 467 13.72 4.26 -2.47
CA MET A 467 13.16 4.62 -3.77
C MET A 467 11.75 4.07 -3.94
N MET A 468 11.51 2.80 -3.57
CA MET A 468 10.18 2.19 -3.63
C MET A 468 9.18 2.96 -2.77
N ARG A 469 9.56 3.30 -1.54
CA ARG A 469 8.73 4.06 -0.60
C ARG A 469 8.45 5.48 -1.11
N GLU A 470 9.44 6.13 -1.73
CA GLU A 470 9.25 7.48 -2.29
C GLU A 470 8.32 7.48 -3.50
N LEU A 471 8.43 6.51 -4.41
CA LEU A 471 7.46 6.34 -5.51
C LEU A 471 6.03 6.17 -4.98
N ALA A 472 5.86 5.41 -3.91
CA ALA A 472 4.56 5.28 -3.27
C ALA A 472 4.05 6.62 -2.70
N ARG A 473 4.92 7.43 -2.05
CA ARG A 473 4.55 8.73 -1.48
C ARG A 473 4.14 9.74 -2.55
N VAL A 474 4.86 9.80 -3.66
CA VAL A 474 4.58 10.78 -4.73
C VAL A 474 3.34 10.46 -5.55
N GLY A 475 2.70 9.29 -5.37
CA GLY A 475 1.38 9.09 -5.96
C GLY A 475 1.09 7.74 -6.59
N PHE A 476 2.05 6.84 -6.77
CA PHE A 476 1.75 5.49 -7.25
C PHE A 476 0.73 4.80 -6.34
N HIS A 477 -0.30 4.22 -6.91
CA HIS A 477 -1.42 3.62 -6.16
C HIS A 477 -1.06 2.28 -5.56
N GLN A 478 -0.29 1.46 -6.29
CA GLN A 478 0.21 0.16 -5.88
C GLN A 478 1.68 0.02 -6.27
N SER A 479 2.38 -0.93 -5.65
CA SER A 479 3.76 -1.27 -6.00
C SER A 479 3.96 -2.79 -5.98
N TYR A 480 4.73 -3.31 -6.94
CA TYR A 480 5.38 -4.60 -6.76
C TYR A 480 6.24 -4.56 -5.50
N THR A 481 6.53 -5.72 -4.95
CA THR A 481 7.14 -5.87 -3.61
C THR A 481 8.22 -6.94 -3.61
N TYR A 482 8.92 -7.08 -2.49
CA TYR A 482 9.91 -8.15 -2.32
C TYR A 482 9.28 -9.51 -1.94
N PHE A 483 7.96 -9.63 -1.98
CA PHE A 483 7.24 -10.85 -1.61
C PHE A 483 7.84 -12.10 -2.27
N THR A 484 8.16 -12.07 -3.57
CA THR A 484 8.75 -13.18 -4.32
C THR A 484 9.97 -13.80 -3.62
N TRP A 485 10.80 -12.98 -2.99
CA TRP A 485 12.04 -13.40 -2.31
C TRP A 485 11.89 -13.61 -0.79
N ARG A 486 10.68 -13.55 -0.25
CA ARG A 486 10.38 -13.85 1.15
C ARG A 486 9.75 -15.24 1.22
N ASN A 487 10.49 -16.24 1.69
CA ASN A 487 10.08 -17.64 1.64
C ASN A 487 10.17 -18.36 2.99
N THR A 488 10.95 -17.86 3.94
CA THR A 488 10.99 -18.36 5.31
C THR A 488 9.93 -17.70 6.17
N ARG A 489 9.55 -18.32 7.28
CA ARG A 489 8.57 -17.76 8.22
C ARG A 489 9.00 -16.39 8.73
N THR A 490 10.24 -16.26 9.21
CA THR A 490 10.75 -14.99 9.74
C THR A 490 10.68 -13.87 8.69
N GLU A 491 11.14 -14.13 7.46
CA GLU A 491 11.08 -13.14 6.38
C GLU A 491 9.65 -12.72 6.05
N LEU A 492 8.70 -13.67 6.06
CA LEU A 492 7.29 -13.38 5.78
C LEU A 492 6.63 -12.60 6.93
N GLU A 493 6.87 -13.00 8.19
CA GLU A 493 6.34 -12.31 9.37
C GLU A 493 6.84 -10.86 9.44
N GLU A 494 8.15 -10.63 9.26
CA GLU A 494 8.74 -9.30 9.21
C GLU A 494 8.13 -8.47 8.06
N TYR A 495 8.02 -9.07 6.88
CA TYR A 495 7.54 -8.34 5.71
C TYR A 495 6.04 -8.05 5.76
N PHE A 496 5.23 -8.98 6.28
CA PHE A 496 3.80 -8.74 6.50
C PHE A 496 3.57 -7.64 7.52
N THR A 497 4.39 -7.60 8.58
CA THR A 497 4.35 -6.53 9.59
C THR A 497 4.75 -5.18 8.98
N GLU A 498 5.86 -5.11 8.21
CA GLU A 498 6.28 -3.90 7.51
C GLU A 498 5.14 -3.33 6.65
N LEU A 499 4.53 -4.19 5.82
CA LEU A 499 3.53 -3.76 4.85
C LEU A 499 2.16 -3.43 5.46
N SER A 500 1.73 -4.17 6.49
CA SER A 500 0.40 -3.99 7.09
C SER A 500 0.37 -2.93 8.19
N HIS A 501 1.52 -2.58 8.78
CA HIS A 501 1.60 -1.63 9.89
C HIS A 501 2.53 -0.45 9.59
N GLU A 502 3.81 -0.68 9.24
CA GLU A 502 4.80 0.41 9.16
C GLU A 502 4.63 1.29 7.93
N THR A 503 4.33 0.70 6.77
CA THR A 503 4.25 1.43 5.49
C THR A 503 2.83 1.56 4.96
N SER A 504 1.86 0.96 5.62
CA SER A 504 0.46 0.85 5.15
C SER A 504 -0.22 2.20 4.90
N ASP A 505 0.26 3.27 5.55
CA ASP A 505 -0.32 4.60 5.39
C ASP A 505 -0.08 5.21 4.00
N TYR A 506 0.92 4.72 3.25
CA TYR A 506 1.25 5.29 1.94
C TYR A 506 1.62 4.24 0.87
N LEU A 507 2.02 3.02 1.23
CA LEU A 507 2.39 1.96 0.30
C LEU A 507 1.33 0.86 0.30
N ARG A 508 0.77 0.54 -0.87
CA ARG A 508 -0.14 -0.58 -1.08
C ARG A 508 0.56 -1.65 -1.89
N PRO A 509 0.79 -2.83 -1.31
CA PRO A 509 1.49 -3.92 -1.98
C PRO A 509 0.60 -4.58 -3.03
N ASN A 510 1.24 -5.04 -4.12
CA ASN A 510 0.68 -6.01 -5.03
C ASN A 510 1.62 -7.23 -5.06
N PHE A 511 1.12 -8.40 -4.61
CA PHE A 511 1.90 -9.62 -4.47
C PHE A 511 1.84 -10.46 -5.75
N PHE A 512 2.67 -10.11 -6.74
CA PHE A 512 2.88 -11.02 -7.86
C PHE A 512 3.69 -12.24 -7.41
N VAL A 513 3.20 -13.43 -7.73
CA VAL A 513 3.85 -14.71 -7.38
C VAL A 513 4.96 -15.09 -8.36
N ASN A 514 4.85 -14.59 -9.59
CA ASN A 514 5.81 -14.71 -10.69
C ASN A 514 5.60 -13.55 -11.67
N THR A 515 6.59 -13.25 -12.50
CA THR A 515 6.49 -12.33 -13.63
C THR A 515 7.23 -12.95 -14.83
N PRO A 516 7.13 -12.40 -16.04
CA PRO A 516 7.92 -12.90 -17.18
C PRO A 516 9.44 -12.86 -16.93
N ASP A 517 9.91 -12.03 -16.01
CA ASP A 517 11.32 -11.86 -15.62
C ASP A 517 11.73 -12.66 -14.39
N ILE A 518 10.76 -13.12 -13.59
CA ILE A 518 11.03 -13.64 -12.23
C ILE A 518 10.32 -14.97 -12.02
N LEU A 519 11.08 -16.04 -12.17
CA LEU A 519 10.75 -17.37 -11.73
C LEU A 519 11.67 -17.73 -10.55
N HIS A 520 11.24 -17.43 -9.33
CA HIS A 520 12.06 -17.65 -8.13
C HIS A 520 12.37 -19.15 -7.91
N ALA A 521 13.54 -19.43 -7.31
CA ALA A 521 14.01 -20.79 -7.03
C ALA A 521 13.00 -21.65 -6.26
N PHE A 522 12.17 -21.06 -5.40
CA PHE A 522 11.13 -21.75 -4.66
C PHE A 522 10.11 -22.43 -5.61
N LEU A 523 9.68 -21.73 -6.66
CA LEU A 523 8.79 -22.29 -7.69
C LEU A 523 9.52 -23.29 -8.59
N GLN A 524 10.78 -22.99 -8.98
CA GLN A 524 11.57 -23.89 -9.82
C GLN A 524 11.74 -25.28 -9.21
N GLN A 525 11.95 -25.34 -7.89
CA GLN A 525 12.32 -26.55 -7.18
C GLN A 525 11.15 -27.27 -6.49
N GLY A 526 10.19 -26.50 -6.00
CA GLY A 526 9.13 -27.02 -5.13
C GLY A 526 7.95 -27.68 -5.87
N GLY A 527 7.89 -27.55 -7.20
CA GLY A 527 6.80 -28.14 -8.00
C GLY A 527 5.40 -27.63 -7.62
N PRO A 528 4.32 -28.36 -7.96
CA PRO A 528 2.94 -27.95 -7.70
C PRO A 528 2.63 -27.50 -6.26
N PRO A 529 3.18 -28.13 -5.19
CA PRO A 529 3.01 -27.63 -3.83
C PRO A 529 3.50 -26.19 -3.62
N ALA A 530 4.65 -25.83 -4.20
CA ALA A 530 5.19 -24.47 -4.09
C ALA A 530 4.27 -23.43 -4.73
N PHE A 531 3.64 -23.76 -5.86
CA PHE A 531 2.65 -22.88 -6.52
C PHE A 531 1.41 -22.66 -5.64
N LYS A 532 0.87 -23.72 -5.01
CA LYS A 532 -0.22 -23.57 -4.04
C LYS A 532 0.17 -22.70 -2.84
N ILE A 533 1.33 -22.97 -2.23
CA ILE A 533 1.85 -22.20 -1.08
C ILE A 533 1.94 -20.71 -1.42
N ARG A 534 2.58 -20.39 -2.56
CA ARG A 534 2.75 -18.99 -2.96
C ARG A 534 1.43 -18.31 -3.30
N ALA A 535 0.52 -19.02 -3.96
CA ALA A 535 -0.82 -18.50 -4.27
C ALA A 535 -1.61 -18.18 -3.00
N VAL A 536 -1.63 -19.07 -1.99
CA VAL A 536 -2.33 -18.82 -0.72
C VAL A 536 -1.72 -17.63 0.01
N LEU A 537 -0.40 -17.59 0.18
CA LEU A 537 0.29 -16.50 0.86
C LEU A 537 0.03 -15.14 0.18
N ALA A 538 0.09 -15.09 -1.16
CA ALA A 538 -0.17 -13.86 -1.90
C ALA A 538 -1.62 -13.43 -1.81
N ALA A 539 -2.54 -14.36 -2.07
CA ALA A 539 -3.98 -14.09 -2.11
C ALA A 539 -4.57 -13.70 -0.75
N THR A 540 -3.97 -14.15 0.35
CA THR A 540 -4.51 -13.88 1.71
C THR A 540 -3.67 -12.89 2.51
N GLY A 541 -2.36 -12.77 2.23
CA GLY A 541 -1.47 -11.83 2.90
C GLY A 541 -1.63 -10.38 2.43
N SER A 542 -1.96 -10.19 1.15
CA SER A 542 -2.15 -8.85 0.56
C SER A 542 -3.55 -8.66 -0.02
N PRO A 543 -4.12 -7.45 0.04
CA PRO A 543 -5.37 -7.14 -0.65
C PRO A 543 -5.22 -7.10 -2.18
N SER A 544 -4.02 -6.90 -2.72
CA SER A 544 -3.74 -7.04 -4.16
C SER A 544 -2.69 -8.10 -4.40
N TRP A 545 -2.94 -8.95 -5.40
CA TRP A 545 -2.02 -9.99 -5.81
C TRP A 545 -2.15 -10.28 -7.31
N GLY A 546 -1.16 -10.95 -7.89
CA GLY A 546 -1.18 -11.25 -9.31
C GLY A 546 -0.39 -12.49 -9.69
N VAL A 547 -0.72 -13.01 -10.85
CA VAL A 547 -0.03 -14.12 -11.51
C VAL A 547 0.33 -13.74 -12.95
N TYR A 548 1.45 -14.23 -13.44
CA TYR A 548 1.75 -14.29 -14.88
C TYR A 548 1.30 -15.63 -15.44
N SER A 549 0.72 -15.60 -16.63
CA SER A 549 0.17 -16.79 -17.34
C SER A 549 1.18 -17.92 -17.42
N GLY A 550 0.69 -19.17 -17.28
CA GLY A 550 1.53 -20.36 -17.11
C GLY A 550 1.77 -20.72 -15.65
N PHE A 551 1.50 -19.85 -14.69
CA PHE A 551 1.50 -20.19 -13.27
C PHE A 551 0.48 -21.29 -12.98
N GLU A 552 -0.71 -21.20 -13.54
CA GLU A 552 -1.74 -22.22 -13.40
C GLU A 552 -1.38 -23.55 -14.08
N LEU A 553 -0.37 -23.56 -14.93
CA LEU A 553 0.16 -24.77 -15.58
C LEU A 553 1.43 -25.31 -14.92
N PHE A 554 1.84 -24.72 -13.81
CA PHE A 554 3.06 -25.05 -13.08
C PHE A 554 4.35 -24.89 -13.91
N GLU A 555 4.39 -23.90 -14.79
CA GLU A 555 5.60 -23.59 -15.57
C GLU A 555 6.73 -23.16 -14.62
N ASN A 556 7.78 -23.99 -14.54
CA ASN A 556 8.84 -23.84 -13.53
C ASN A 556 10.26 -24.05 -14.05
N THR A 557 10.45 -24.04 -15.36
CA THR A 557 11.76 -24.31 -15.94
C THR A 557 12.53 -23.03 -16.19
N PRO A 558 13.67 -22.79 -15.51
CA PRO A 558 14.52 -21.65 -15.78
C PRO A 558 15.36 -21.85 -17.04
N VAL A 559 15.80 -20.74 -17.68
CA VAL A 559 16.67 -20.77 -18.87
C VAL A 559 18.01 -21.46 -18.60
N ARG A 560 18.47 -21.43 -17.35
CA ARG A 560 19.66 -22.14 -16.85
C ARG A 560 19.62 -22.22 -15.32
N PRO A 561 20.33 -23.16 -14.70
CA PRO A 561 20.42 -23.21 -13.23
C PRO A 561 20.89 -21.90 -12.63
N GLY A 562 20.22 -21.43 -11.59
CA GLY A 562 20.50 -20.17 -10.89
C GLY A 562 20.02 -18.89 -11.59
N SER A 563 19.31 -19.02 -12.73
CA SER A 563 18.58 -17.91 -13.36
C SER A 563 17.16 -17.86 -12.83
N GLU A 564 16.61 -16.65 -12.74
CA GLU A 564 15.17 -16.45 -12.49
C GLU A 564 14.38 -16.25 -13.79
N GLU A 565 15.04 -16.22 -14.95
CA GLU A 565 14.38 -16.12 -16.25
C GLU A 565 13.86 -17.48 -16.72
N TYR A 566 12.66 -17.51 -17.29
CA TYR A 566 12.06 -18.71 -17.85
C TYR A 566 12.83 -19.20 -19.09
N LEU A 567 12.92 -20.51 -19.23
CA LEU A 567 13.28 -21.14 -20.51
C LEU A 567 12.18 -20.85 -21.53
N ASP A 568 12.58 -20.48 -22.75
CA ASP A 568 11.66 -20.12 -23.83
C ASP A 568 10.68 -19.01 -23.40
N SER A 569 11.26 -17.97 -22.76
CA SER A 569 10.48 -16.87 -22.20
C SER A 569 9.67 -16.16 -23.28
N GLU A 570 8.40 -15.93 -22.96
CA GLU A 570 7.43 -15.21 -23.79
C GLU A 570 7.83 -13.76 -24.12
N LYS A 571 8.82 -13.24 -23.40
CA LYS A 571 9.46 -11.96 -23.72
C LYS A 571 10.15 -11.98 -25.07
N TYR A 572 10.64 -13.13 -25.51
CA TYR A 572 11.48 -13.27 -26.71
C TYR A 572 10.84 -14.10 -27.81
N GLN A 573 9.79 -14.86 -27.51
CA GLN A 573 9.14 -15.75 -28.46
C GLN A 573 7.65 -15.95 -28.17
N TYR A 574 6.91 -16.49 -29.10
CA TYR A 574 5.52 -16.89 -28.86
C TYR A 574 5.46 -18.14 -27.97
N ARG A 575 4.47 -18.18 -27.08
CA ARG A 575 4.28 -19.31 -26.16
C ARG A 575 2.79 -19.70 -26.09
N PRO A 576 2.26 -20.35 -27.14
CA PRO A 576 0.89 -20.86 -27.08
C PRO A 576 0.76 -21.95 -26.02
N ARG A 577 -0.31 -21.92 -25.22
CA ARG A 577 -0.55 -22.83 -24.11
C ARG A 577 -1.85 -23.60 -24.30
N ASP A 578 -1.84 -24.91 -24.00
CA ASP A 578 -3.04 -25.75 -23.98
C ASP A 578 -3.66 -25.81 -22.58
N TYR A 579 -4.33 -24.73 -22.20
CA TYR A 579 -5.01 -24.62 -20.91
C TYR A 579 -6.11 -25.68 -20.74
N VAL A 580 -6.90 -25.88 -21.78
CA VAL A 580 -8.06 -26.82 -21.77
C VAL A 580 -7.59 -28.26 -21.64
N GLY A 581 -6.57 -28.67 -22.38
CA GLY A 581 -5.98 -29.99 -22.28
C GLY A 581 -5.33 -30.27 -20.93
N ALA A 582 -4.63 -29.26 -20.38
CA ALA A 582 -4.05 -29.35 -19.06
C ALA A 582 -5.11 -29.49 -17.95
N GLU A 583 -6.19 -28.71 -18.01
CA GLU A 583 -7.30 -28.84 -17.06
C GLU A 583 -7.98 -30.18 -17.11
N LYS A 584 -8.32 -30.69 -18.31
CA LYS A 584 -8.88 -32.03 -18.50
C LYS A 584 -7.96 -33.14 -17.99
N ALA A 585 -6.66 -32.94 -18.06
CA ALA A 585 -5.65 -33.87 -17.56
C ALA A 585 -5.38 -33.76 -16.07
N GLY A 586 -6.06 -32.87 -15.35
CA GLY A 586 -5.83 -32.59 -13.91
C GLY A 586 -4.46 -31.94 -13.62
N ARG A 587 -3.87 -31.29 -14.62
CA ARG A 587 -2.57 -30.58 -14.51
C ARG A 587 -2.73 -29.07 -14.59
N SER A 588 -3.77 -28.55 -13.94
CA SER A 588 -4.06 -27.11 -13.88
C SER A 588 -4.40 -26.68 -12.46
N LEU A 589 -3.90 -25.52 -12.06
CA LEU A 589 -4.21 -24.83 -10.80
C LEU A 589 -5.40 -23.89 -10.95
N ALA A 590 -5.98 -23.71 -12.15
CA ALA A 590 -7.01 -22.72 -12.43
C ALA A 590 -8.19 -22.76 -11.45
N GLY A 591 -8.72 -23.96 -11.16
CA GLY A 591 -9.81 -24.14 -10.18
C GLY A 591 -9.42 -23.74 -8.76
N TYR A 592 -8.16 -23.93 -8.37
CA TYR A 592 -7.63 -23.52 -7.06
C TYR A 592 -7.51 -22.00 -6.95
N LEU A 593 -6.98 -21.35 -7.98
CA LEU A 593 -6.90 -19.88 -8.06
C LEU A 593 -8.30 -19.27 -8.03
N GLY A 594 -9.24 -19.86 -8.77
CA GLY A 594 -10.65 -19.48 -8.76
C GLY A 594 -11.26 -19.52 -7.36
N ARG A 595 -11.00 -20.59 -6.60
CA ARG A 595 -11.46 -20.71 -5.22
C ARG A 595 -10.86 -19.64 -4.31
N LEU A 596 -9.56 -19.39 -4.40
CA LEU A 596 -8.91 -18.34 -3.62
C LEU A 596 -9.50 -16.95 -3.92
N ASN A 597 -9.69 -16.62 -5.21
CA ASN A 597 -10.29 -15.35 -5.60
C ASN A 597 -11.75 -15.21 -5.15
N HIS A 598 -12.50 -16.33 -5.14
CA HIS A 598 -13.87 -16.34 -4.63
C HIS A 598 -13.92 -16.02 -3.12
N VAL A 599 -13.10 -16.72 -2.32
CA VAL A 599 -12.96 -16.46 -0.87
C VAL A 599 -12.56 -15.00 -0.61
N ARG A 600 -11.64 -14.44 -1.39
CA ARG A 600 -11.24 -13.03 -1.27
C ARG A 600 -12.38 -12.04 -1.52
N ARG A 601 -13.28 -12.35 -2.46
CA ARG A 601 -14.44 -11.51 -2.78
C ARG A 601 -15.54 -11.61 -1.71
N GLU A 602 -15.72 -12.78 -1.12
CA GLU A 602 -16.73 -12.99 -0.07
C GLU A 602 -16.31 -12.40 1.27
N HIS A 603 -15.00 -12.36 1.56
CA HIS A 603 -14.49 -11.93 2.87
C HIS A 603 -13.79 -10.57 2.82
N VAL A 604 -14.47 -9.55 3.34
CA VAL A 604 -13.94 -8.18 3.40
C VAL A 604 -12.65 -8.09 4.20
N ALA A 605 -12.43 -8.99 5.14
CA ALA A 605 -11.18 -9.09 5.89
C ALA A 605 -9.95 -9.25 4.98
N LEU A 606 -10.07 -10.01 3.88
CA LEU A 606 -9.00 -10.21 2.90
C LEU A 606 -8.81 -9.00 1.95
N GLN A 607 -9.75 -8.08 1.94
CA GLN A 607 -9.74 -6.89 1.08
C GLN A 607 -9.09 -5.67 1.75
N ARG A 608 -8.59 -5.82 2.97
CA ARG A 608 -7.97 -4.74 3.76
C ARG A 608 -6.50 -5.02 4.00
N LEU A 609 -5.71 -3.97 4.21
CA LEU A 609 -4.26 -4.08 4.41
C LEU A 609 -3.88 -4.04 5.90
N ARG A 610 -4.48 -3.14 6.67
CA ARG A 610 -4.07 -2.77 8.04
C ARG A 610 -4.61 -3.67 9.15
N ASN A 611 -5.16 -4.82 8.80
CA ASN A 611 -5.92 -5.71 9.68
C ASN A 611 -5.28 -7.09 9.87
N LEU A 612 -3.98 -7.23 9.60
CA LEU A 612 -3.25 -8.48 9.72
C LEU A 612 -2.68 -8.62 11.14
N SER A 613 -2.89 -9.79 11.74
CA SER A 613 -2.32 -10.19 13.03
C SER A 613 -1.58 -11.51 12.88
N LEU A 614 -0.35 -11.58 13.37
CA LEU A 614 0.46 -12.80 13.36
C LEU A 614 0.13 -13.68 14.56
N HIS A 615 0.20 -15.00 14.37
CA HIS A 615 0.03 -16.01 15.42
C HIS A 615 1.26 -16.90 15.49
N SER A 616 1.54 -17.48 16.66
CA SER A 616 2.73 -18.32 16.82
C SER A 616 2.46 -19.77 16.43
N ALA A 617 3.50 -20.46 15.96
CA ALA A 617 3.55 -21.89 15.74
C ALA A 617 4.87 -22.46 16.28
N ASP A 618 4.83 -23.66 16.84
CA ASP A 618 6.02 -24.32 17.39
C ASP A 618 6.94 -24.93 16.30
N ASN A 619 6.48 -24.97 15.05
CA ASN A 619 7.26 -25.42 13.89
C ASN A 619 7.65 -24.23 13.00
N PRO A 620 8.96 -23.99 12.72
CA PRO A 620 9.41 -22.89 11.87
C PRO A 620 9.01 -23.01 10.39
N GLN A 621 8.52 -24.15 9.96
CA GLN A 621 7.98 -24.35 8.61
C GLN A 621 6.48 -24.02 8.49
N VAL A 622 5.86 -23.57 9.57
CA VAL A 622 4.44 -23.21 9.58
C VAL A 622 4.31 -21.74 9.95
N ILE A 623 3.62 -20.98 9.10
CA ILE A 623 3.20 -19.60 9.38
C ILE A 623 1.69 -19.57 9.65
N ALA A 624 1.26 -18.76 10.61
CA ALA A 624 -0.14 -18.53 10.94
C ALA A 624 -0.42 -17.04 11.13
N TYR A 625 -1.49 -16.56 10.53
CA TYR A 625 -1.95 -15.17 10.65
C TYR A 625 -3.45 -15.07 10.45
N SER A 626 -4.03 -13.99 10.94
CA SER A 626 -5.44 -13.67 10.73
C SER A 626 -5.61 -12.27 10.17
N LYS A 627 -6.76 -12.04 9.57
CA LYS A 627 -7.24 -10.72 9.16
C LYS A 627 -8.66 -10.57 9.66
N ARG A 628 -8.96 -9.43 10.30
CA ARG A 628 -10.28 -9.18 10.87
C ARG A 628 -10.77 -7.77 10.56
N VAL A 629 -12.05 -7.66 10.21
CA VAL A 629 -12.76 -6.39 10.05
C VAL A 629 -13.99 -6.40 10.94
N VAL A 630 -14.12 -5.39 11.79
CA VAL A 630 -15.28 -5.19 12.67
C VAL A 630 -15.93 -3.86 12.31
N GLY A 631 -17.19 -3.88 11.96
CA GLY A 631 -18.05 -2.72 11.68
C GLY A 631 -19.40 -2.84 12.35
N ALA A 632 -20.30 -1.89 12.09
CA ALA A 632 -21.64 -1.88 12.69
C ALA A 632 -22.43 -3.16 12.37
N ASP A 633 -22.29 -3.66 11.13
CA ASP A 633 -23.01 -4.83 10.61
C ASP A 633 -22.05 -5.91 10.08
N THR A 634 -20.76 -5.82 10.40
CA THR A 634 -19.73 -6.73 9.87
C THR A 634 -18.78 -7.13 10.98
N ASP A 635 -18.61 -8.42 11.16
CA ASP A 635 -17.51 -9.00 11.93
C ASP A 635 -16.99 -10.20 11.14
N ASP A 636 -16.06 -9.92 10.24
CA ASP A 636 -15.49 -10.88 9.30
C ASP A 636 -14.05 -11.20 9.71
N THR A 637 -13.76 -12.49 9.90
CA THR A 637 -12.45 -12.96 10.35
C THR A 637 -12.01 -14.17 9.53
N VAL A 638 -10.85 -14.04 8.90
CA VAL A 638 -10.18 -15.12 8.17
C VAL A 638 -8.87 -15.44 8.88
N LEU A 639 -8.67 -16.71 9.20
CA LEU A 639 -7.45 -17.25 9.81
C LEU A 639 -6.76 -18.17 8.82
N VAL A 640 -5.47 -17.96 8.58
CA VAL A 640 -4.67 -18.67 7.57
C VAL A 640 -3.50 -19.38 8.23
N VAL A 641 -3.31 -20.65 7.88
CA VAL A 641 -2.17 -21.46 8.33
C VAL A 641 -1.54 -22.14 7.13
N VAL A 642 -0.25 -21.95 6.93
CA VAL A 642 0.45 -22.43 5.72
C VAL A 642 1.71 -23.21 6.09
N ASN A 643 1.88 -24.38 5.50
CA ASN A 643 3.15 -25.09 5.46
C ASN A 643 4.06 -24.46 4.40
N LEU A 644 5.20 -23.95 4.80
CA LEU A 644 6.18 -23.31 3.92
C LEU A 644 7.14 -24.30 3.26
N ASN A 645 7.09 -25.57 3.66
CA ASN A 645 7.92 -26.61 3.07
C ASN A 645 7.17 -27.34 1.94
N PRO A 646 7.56 -27.16 0.67
CA PRO A 646 6.87 -27.81 -0.46
C PRO A 646 7.14 -29.31 -0.59
N PHE A 647 8.07 -29.86 0.19
CA PHE A 647 8.54 -31.25 0.05
C PHE A 647 8.01 -32.18 1.13
N ASN A 648 7.81 -31.68 2.35
CA ASN A 648 7.52 -32.52 3.51
C ASN A 648 6.27 -32.06 4.25
N VAL A 649 5.58 -33.02 4.84
CA VAL A 649 4.50 -32.76 5.80
C VAL A 649 5.04 -31.96 6.98
N SER A 650 4.31 -30.94 7.38
CA SER A 650 4.60 -30.17 8.60
C SER A 650 3.48 -30.33 9.61
N GLU A 651 3.85 -30.64 10.83
CA GLU A 651 2.96 -30.71 11.99
C GLU A 651 3.33 -29.55 12.94
N ALA A 652 2.33 -28.90 13.49
CA ALA A 652 2.54 -27.81 14.44
C ALA A 652 1.39 -27.64 15.43
N THR A 653 1.71 -27.11 16.59
CA THR A 653 0.74 -26.46 17.47
C THR A 653 0.70 -24.97 17.16
N VAL A 654 -0.42 -24.50 16.62
CA VAL A 654 -0.65 -23.09 16.36
C VAL A 654 -1.28 -22.47 17.61
N SER A 655 -0.67 -21.39 18.12
CA SER A 655 -1.15 -20.65 19.29
C SER A 655 -1.72 -19.31 18.85
N ILE A 656 -3.02 -19.14 19.03
CA ILE A 656 -3.79 -17.99 18.57
C ILE A 656 -3.73 -16.86 19.60
N ASP A 657 -3.53 -15.64 19.13
CA ASP A 657 -3.84 -14.43 19.88
C ASP A 657 -5.36 -14.25 19.87
N MET A 658 -6.03 -14.77 20.89
CA MET A 658 -7.50 -14.80 21.00
C MET A 658 -8.12 -13.39 20.98
N PRO A 659 -7.57 -12.39 21.70
CA PRO A 659 -8.02 -11.00 21.62
C PRO A 659 -7.98 -10.40 20.22
N ALA A 660 -6.99 -10.74 19.39
CA ALA A 660 -6.93 -10.27 18.00
C ALA A 660 -8.13 -10.75 17.16
N LEU A 661 -8.70 -11.91 17.50
CA LEU A 661 -9.92 -12.45 16.90
C LEU A 661 -11.21 -11.97 17.60
N GLY A 662 -11.09 -11.27 18.75
CA GLY A 662 -12.22 -10.77 19.53
C GLY A 662 -12.81 -11.77 20.52
N TYR A 663 -12.02 -12.75 20.94
CA TYR A 663 -12.38 -13.77 21.92
C TYR A 663 -11.56 -13.64 23.21
N ASP A 664 -12.10 -14.14 24.30
CA ASP A 664 -11.35 -14.31 25.55
C ASP A 664 -10.41 -15.54 25.44
N TRP A 665 -9.35 -15.56 26.25
CA TRP A 665 -8.33 -16.62 26.20
C TRP A 665 -8.85 -18.04 26.42
N ALA A 666 -9.97 -18.20 27.11
CA ALA A 666 -10.60 -19.49 27.40
C ALA A 666 -11.66 -19.90 26.35
N ASP A 667 -11.97 -19.04 25.41
CA ASP A 667 -13.03 -19.29 24.44
C ASP A 667 -12.64 -20.36 23.41
N HIS A 668 -13.66 -20.89 22.77
CA HIS A 668 -13.53 -21.76 21.62
C HIS A 668 -14.49 -21.26 20.52
N PHE A 669 -14.09 -21.45 19.28
CA PHE A 669 -14.87 -21.04 18.12
C PHE A 669 -14.82 -22.11 17.03
N ASP A 670 -15.86 -22.16 16.21
CA ASP A 670 -15.92 -23.07 15.08
C ASP A 670 -15.35 -22.40 13.81
N VAL A 671 -14.55 -23.15 13.05
CA VAL A 671 -13.93 -22.69 11.81
C VAL A 671 -14.30 -23.61 10.65
N VAL A 672 -14.45 -23.00 9.48
CA VAL A 672 -14.70 -23.70 8.22
C VAL A 672 -13.54 -23.43 7.27
N ASP A 673 -12.85 -24.47 6.85
CA ASP A 673 -11.77 -24.37 5.88
C ASP A 673 -12.34 -24.16 4.47
N GLN A 674 -12.04 -23.06 3.89
CA GLN A 674 -12.53 -22.66 2.57
C GLN A 674 -11.89 -23.45 1.41
N LEU A 675 -10.77 -24.11 1.66
CA LEU A 675 -10.07 -24.94 0.66
C LEU A 675 -10.64 -26.37 0.60
N SER A 676 -10.89 -26.95 1.74
CA SER A 676 -11.37 -28.34 1.87
C SER A 676 -12.86 -28.49 2.23
N GLY A 677 -13.48 -27.47 2.77
CA GLY A 677 -14.84 -27.51 3.36
C GLY A 677 -14.90 -28.16 4.73
N ALA A 678 -13.80 -28.59 5.31
CA ALA A 678 -13.76 -29.24 6.61
C ALA A 678 -14.06 -28.25 7.74
N ARG A 679 -14.68 -28.74 8.81
CA ARG A 679 -15.04 -27.96 10.00
C ARG A 679 -14.25 -28.44 11.20
N TYR A 680 -13.79 -27.46 12.01
CA TYR A 680 -13.02 -27.75 13.21
C TYR A 680 -13.48 -26.82 14.34
N ARG A 681 -13.28 -27.28 15.59
CA ARG A 681 -13.44 -26.44 16.77
C ARG A 681 -12.07 -26.07 17.30
N TRP A 682 -11.79 -24.78 17.33
CA TRP A 682 -10.50 -24.21 17.71
C TRP A 682 -10.61 -23.41 19.01
N GLY A 683 -9.48 -23.27 19.70
CA GLY A 683 -9.29 -22.42 20.86
C GLY A 683 -7.92 -21.78 20.79
N GLN A 684 -7.32 -21.51 21.96
CA GLN A 684 -5.99 -20.87 22.03
C GLN A 684 -4.88 -21.71 21.36
N HIS A 685 -4.88 -23.05 21.56
CA HIS A 685 -3.84 -23.95 21.04
C HIS A 685 -4.47 -25.03 20.17
N ASN A 686 -3.99 -25.16 18.93
CA ASN A 686 -4.60 -26.04 17.93
C ASN A 686 -3.54 -26.81 17.17
N TYR A 687 -3.66 -28.14 17.15
CA TYR A 687 -2.79 -28.97 16.33
C TYR A 687 -3.20 -28.93 14.88
N VAL A 688 -2.23 -28.79 13.98
CA VAL A 688 -2.38 -28.88 12.53
C VAL A 688 -1.39 -29.87 11.92
N ARG A 689 -1.81 -30.55 10.86
CA ARG A 689 -0.96 -31.37 10.01
C ARG A 689 -1.23 -31.02 8.55
N LEU A 690 -0.24 -30.42 7.91
CA LEU A 690 -0.33 -29.89 6.55
C LEU A 690 0.57 -30.69 5.61
N ASP A 691 -0.06 -31.41 4.69
CA ASP A 691 0.62 -32.20 3.66
C ASP A 691 0.69 -31.42 2.35
N PRO A 692 1.88 -30.99 1.90
CA PRO A 692 2.01 -30.12 0.73
C PRO A 692 1.55 -30.80 -0.57
N HIS A 693 1.56 -32.12 -0.64
CA HIS A 693 1.11 -32.86 -1.82
C HIS A 693 -0.41 -32.99 -1.90
N THR A 694 -1.10 -32.84 -0.78
CA THR A 694 -2.58 -32.82 -0.71
C THR A 694 -3.07 -31.38 -0.62
N GLU A 695 -2.85 -30.73 0.54
CA GLU A 695 -3.22 -29.34 0.80
C GLU A 695 -2.21 -28.70 1.76
N PRO A 696 -1.38 -27.74 1.28
CA PRO A 696 -0.34 -27.11 2.09
C PRO A 696 -0.87 -26.08 3.07
N ALA A 697 -2.15 -25.73 3.02
CA ALA A 697 -2.70 -24.62 3.78
C ALA A 697 -4.13 -24.87 4.25
N HIS A 698 -4.51 -24.14 5.30
CA HIS A 698 -5.89 -23.88 5.66
C HIS A 698 -6.20 -22.39 5.52
N VAL A 699 -7.36 -22.10 4.96
CA VAL A 699 -7.96 -20.75 4.94
C VAL A 699 -9.30 -20.85 5.67
N PHE A 700 -9.28 -20.56 6.95
CA PHE A 700 -10.43 -20.69 7.83
C PHE A 700 -11.25 -19.42 7.88
N VAL A 701 -12.56 -19.57 7.83
CA VAL A 701 -13.54 -18.55 8.20
C VAL A 701 -14.17 -18.95 9.53
N ILE A 702 -14.31 -18.01 10.45
CA ILE A 702 -14.95 -18.25 11.73
C ILE A 702 -16.46 -18.32 11.51
N ASP A 703 -17.06 -19.47 11.89
CA ASP A 703 -18.51 -19.70 11.82
C ASP A 703 -19.18 -19.16 13.08
N LYS A 704 -19.85 -18.01 12.96
CA LYS A 704 -20.57 -17.36 14.07
C LYS A 704 -22.04 -17.79 14.18
N THR A 705 -22.51 -18.68 13.29
CA THR A 705 -23.91 -19.13 13.27
C THR A 705 -24.27 -20.08 14.43
N GLY A 706 -23.27 -20.62 15.13
CA GLY A 706 -23.43 -21.58 16.22
C GLY A 706 -23.14 -21.03 17.62
N ASP A 707 -22.77 -19.74 17.78
CA ASP A 707 -22.42 -19.16 19.07
C ASP A 707 -23.65 -18.53 19.76
N PRO A 708 -24.25 -19.17 20.78
CA PRO A 708 -25.25 -18.52 21.64
C PRO A 708 -24.46 -17.62 22.61
N ARG A 709 -24.32 -16.32 22.34
CA ARG A 709 -23.97 -15.33 23.36
C ARG A 709 -25.12 -15.13 24.34
#